data_20e6e342a272d29beb0f7f0d88f64b7f
#
_entry.id   20e6e342a272d29beb0f7f0d88f64b7f
#
_cell.length_a   1.000
_cell.length_b   1.000
_cell.length_c   1.000
_cell.angle_alpha   90.00
_cell.angle_beta   90.00
_cell.angle_gamma   90.00
#
_symmetry.space_group_name_H-M   'P 1'
#
loop_
_entity.id
_entity.type
_entity.pdbx_description
1 polymer ?
#
loop_
_entity_poly.entity_id
_entity_poly.type
_entity_poly.pdbx_seq_one_letter_code
_entity_poly.pdbx_strand_id
1 'polypeptide(L)'
;MDCDCIEQLNGALELIVKKGKGILFYLLQSGRGASYVSKSRGCQMVQYEDDSITTFEAYEALGLKHDYRDYRNVKDIYVIFDIVNKNFYLLTNNPDKIKKIKELGLNILDTISIEFEPNVFNKKYLHSKKDTGHKLNFTDNLIESYITQPSVKPFEPYHLPQKRFIHCASYYLPVYPVNNLVLKDQIYKDEIYEKTRDNKYLVKSDEEIPYWFKVYVYYDIVNHGETMVLTYGENVKIPVVRFHSEFIYNRFPLKDCTYKNKYSIAVLECVKNGGGIIIVANHNGHDCSIGNYLLDQDNEGFEKTGISRKRNLLPLTLLLKHHLKGRKIRMFYSDGSREEMEVSFLKGEIVVDEWECIDPNDSKGHYILQKRIKQSNEYLSKVKKPDIKFNKNIKYLVTGIGSSEAHARYFNYIGNELGYNINFIPIDGIHYGVSVYYDKLILFSQGLSPHGISPIKLFDKDNIILFTSVTYKNRDHNKLAVLNNVDQIINYPMEDEYDILVRIIGPLCAFELINHIFDEGYIVLKSYYNVPNDFIQNILKTQSITLIMNYPLTEFYQNIKYKFIEGAFIKTVNVVDELTFAHGQYQNTELWESCFILIDNRNKKIKDILKEKSVYELKSLTIVELEHIINIIILKLVRYGNINQKEWPGKDTQKMIYDN
;
A
#
# COMPACT_ATOMS: atom_id res chain seq x y z
N MET A 1 -4.43 -23.72 4.47
CA MET A 1 -4.98 -23.83 5.84
C MET A 1 -5.43 -25.24 6.10
N ASP A 2 -5.31 -25.69 7.33
CA ASP A 2 -5.67 -27.05 7.78
C ASP A 2 -7.18 -27.32 7.89
N CYS A 3 -8.06 -26.45 7.40
CA CYS A 3 -9.51 -26.69 7.36
C CYS A 3 -10.15 -26.13 6.09
N ASP A 4 -11.34 -26.63 5.79
CA ASP A 4 -12.20 -26.24 4.66
C ASP A 4 -13.25 -25.18 5.03
N CYS A 5 -13.02 -24.41 6.11
CA CYS A 5 -14.05 -23.51 6.66
C CYS A 5 -14.39 -22.34 5.71
N ILE A 6 -13.41 -21.81 4.99
CA ILE A 6 -13.61 -20.72 4.03
C ILE A 6 -14.36 -21.22 2.78
N GLU A 7 -13.95 -22.38 2.28
CA GLU A 7 -14.61 -23.03 1.15
C GLU A 7 -16.08 -23.32 1.47
N GLN A 8 -16.37 -23.85 2.67
CA GLN A 8 -17.74 -24.10 3.12
C GLN A 8 -18.58 -22.82 3.21
N LEU A 9 -18.01 -21.69 3.69
CA LEU A 9 -18.70 -20.41 3.72
C LEU A 9 -19.04 -19.91 2.31
N ASN A 10 -18.06 -19.93 1.40
CA ASN A 10 -18.25 -19.50 0.02
C ASN A 10 -19.29 -20.36 -0.70
N GLY A 11 -19.18 -21.70 -0.60
CA GLY A 11 -20.13 -22.61 -1.23
C GLY A 11 -21.55 -22.50 -0.66
N ALA A 12 -21.69 -22.22 0.64
CA ALA A 12 -23.00 -21.94 1.24
C ALA A 12 -23.62 -20.65 0.67
N LEU A 13 -22.85 -19.58 0.54
CA LEU A 13 -23.32 -18.31 -0.04
C LEU A 13 -23.72 -18.48 -1.51
N GLU A 14 -22.88 -19.15 -2.31
CA GLU A 14 -23.17 -19.44 -3.73
C GLU A 14 -24.46 -20.25 -3.87
N LEU A 15 -24.66 -21.27 -3.03
CA LEU A 15 -25.87 -22.08 -3.08
C LEU A 15 -27.10 -21.29 -2.67
N ILE A 16 -27.04 -20.43 -1.64
CA ILE A 16 -28.12 -19.53 -1.23
C ILE A 16 -28.50 -18.61 -2.38
N VAL A 17 -27.51 -17.98 -3.06
CA VAL A 17 -27.74 -17.12 -4.23
C VAL A 17 -28.41 -17.90 -5.35
N LYS A 18 -27.92 -19.09 -5.68
CA LYS A 18 -28.48 -19.96 -6.73
C LYS A 18 -29.93 -20.38 -6.43
N LYS A 19 -30.27 -20.59 -5.15
CA LYS A 19 -31.65 -20.92 -4.70
C LYS A 19 -32.54 -19.69 -4.59
N GLY A 20 -32.00 -18.48 -4.69
CA GLY A 20 -32.72 -17.22 -4.59
C GLY A 20 -33.16 -16.82 -3.18
N LYS A 21 -33.00 -17.69 -2.18
CA LYS A 21 -33.32 -17.43 -0.76
C LYS A 21 -32.56 -18.35 0.17
N GLY A 22 -32.23 -17.87 1.36
CA GLY A 22 -31.59 -18.64 2.42
C GLY A 22 -31.19 -17.75 3.59
N ILE A 23 -30.78 -18.36 4.68
CA ILE A 23 -30.27 -17.67 5.88
C ILE A 23 -28.92 -18.28 6.22
N LEU A 24 -27.92 -17.44 6.38
CA LEU A 24 -26.60 -17.83 6.87
C LEU A 24 -26.45 -17.42 8.33
N PHE A 25 -26.25 -18.40 9.20
CA PHE A 25 -25.90 -18.17 10.61
C PHE A 25 -24.38 -18.24 10.78
N TYR A 26 -23.76 -17.10 11.04
CA TYR A 26 -22.33 -17.03 11.34
C TYR A 26 -22.13 -17.01 12.86
N LEU A 27 -21.76 -18.19 13.42
CA LEU A 27 -21.58 -18.36 14.86
C LEU A 27 -20.11 -18.15 15.24
N LEU A 28 -19.84 -17.20 16.16
CA LEU A 28 -18.49 -16.92 16.67
C LEU A 28 -18.05 -18.01 17.67
N GLN A 29 -17.88 -19.23 17.19
CA GLN A 29 -17.52 -20.41 17.99
C GLN A 29 -16.24 -21.06 17.44
N SER A 30 -15.11 -20.32 17.54
CA SER A 30 -13.80 -20.76 17.10
C SER A 30 -13.36 -22.05 17.80
N GLY A 31 -12.55 -22.88 17.15
CA GLY A 31 -12.04 -24.11 17.74
C GLY A 31 -13.13 -25.10 18.10
N ARG A 32 -14.18 -25.25 17.27
CA ARG A 32 -15.37 -26.09 17.58
C ARG A 32 -16.04 -25.68 18.90
N GLY A 33 -16.03 -24.39 19.23
CA GLY A 33 -16.59 -23.84 20.47
C GLY A 33 -15.65 -23.91 21.68
N ALA A 34 -14.47 -24.49 21.55
CA ALA A 34 -13.51 -24.63 22.65
C ALA A 34 -12.59 -23.38 22.81
N SER A 35 -12.57 -22.44 21.88
CA SER A 35 -11.78 -21.23 21.74
C SER A 35 -10.70 -21.32 20.64
N TYR A 36 -10.18 -20.19 20.24
CA TYR A 36 -9.06 -20.12 19.28
C TYR A 36 -7.74 -20.61 19.91
N VAL A 37 -7.51 -20.35 21.20
CA VAL A 37 -6.37 -20.89 21.95
C VAL A 37 -6.35 -22.42 21.88
N SER A 38 -7.49 -23.08 22.17
CA SER A 38 -7.59 -24.53 22.13
C SER A 38 -7.30 -25.08 20.72
N LYS A 39 -7.84 -24.44 19.69
CA LYS A 39 -7.53 -24.81 18.30
C LYS A 39 -6.05 -24.68 18.00
N SER A 40 -5.42 -23.58 18.41
CA SER A 40 -4.01 -23.32 18.16
C SER A 40 -3.07 -24.29 18.88
N ARG A 41 -3.41 -24.69 20.10
CA ARG A 41 -2.69 -25.76 20.81
C ARG A 41 -2.83 -27.10 20.09
N GLY A 42 -4.02 -27.41 19.60
CA GLY A 42 -4.22 -28.61 18.78
C GLY A 42 -3.37 -28.59 17.50
N CYS A 43 -3.35 -27.47 16.78
CA CYS A 43 -2.48 -27.31 15.60
C CYS A 43 -0.98 -27.43 15.96
N GLN A 44 -0.55 -26.86 17.08
CA GLN A 44 0.83 -27.00 17.56
C GLN A 44 1.19 -28.46 17.83
N MET A 45 0.31 -29.23 18.47
CA MET A 45 0.53 -30.65 18.74
C MET A 45 0.60 -31.47 17.46
N VAL A 46 -0.33 -31.26 16.52
CA VAL A 46 -0.31 -31.93 15.21
C VAL A 46 1.01 -31.66 14.46
N GLN A 47 1.48 -30.41 14.45
CA GLN A 47 2.76 -30.09 13.81
C GLN A 47 3.99 -30.62 14.56
N TYR A 48 3.92 -30.74 15.88
CA TYR A 48 5.00 -31.34 16.67
C TYR A 48 5.14 -32.84 16.40
N GLU A 49 4.01 -33.55 16.31
CA GLU A 49 3.96 -34.99 16.03
C GLU A 49 4.10 -35.29 14.51
N ASP A 50 4.61 -34.35 13.74
CA ASP A 50 4.81 -34.43 12.27
C ASP A 50 3.55 -34.96 11.54
N ASP A 51 2.40 -34.43 11.96
CA ASP A 51 1.08 -34.84 11.48
C ASP A 51 0.74 -36.34 11.68
N SER A 52 1.41 -37.02 12.61
CA SER A 52 1.08 -38.42 12.95
C SER A 52 -0.25 -38.54 13.69
N ILE A 53 -0.68 -37.48 14.37
CA ILE A 53 -1.96 -37.41 15.08
C ILE A 53 -2.95 -36.49 14.35
N THR A 54 -4.23 -36.72 14.57
CA THR A 54 -5.32 -35.87 14.07
C THR A 54 -5.62 -34.71 15.02
N THR A 55 -6.33 -33.68 14.53
CA THR A 55 -6.82 -32.61 15.42
C THR A 55 -7.82 -33.10 16.48
N PHE A 56 -8.47 -34.24 16.29
CA PHE A 56 -9.35 -34.83 17.29
C PHE A 56 -8.53 -35.46 18.43
N GLU A 57 -7.53 -36.26 18.10
CA GLU A 57 -6.59 -36.85 19.06
C GLU A 57 -5.82 -35.79 19.84
N ALA A 58 -5.42 -34.70 19.16
CA ALA A 58 -4.81 -33.57 19.84
C ALA A 58 -5.74 -32.90 20.86
N TYR A 59 -7.06 -32.82 20.57
CA TYR A 59 -8.04 -32.29 21.53
C TYR A 59 -8.20 -33.22 22.72
N GLU A 60 -8.26 -34.52 22.49
CA GLU A 60 -8.31 -35.55 23.59
C GLU A 60 -7.07 -35.45 24.48
N ALA A 61 -5.89 -35.35 23.89
CA ALA A 61 -4.63 -35.18 24.62
C ALA A 61 -4.60 -33.89 25.46
N LEU A 62 -5.31 -32.85 25.02
CA LEU A 62 -5.51 -31.60 25.77
C LEU A 62 -6.63 -31.69 26.83
N GLY A 63 -7.29 -32.86 26.99
CA GLY A 63 -8.42 -33.04 27.90
C GLY A 63 -9.70 -32.33 27.43
N LEU A 64 -9.82 -32.04 26.14
CA LEU A 64 -10.97 -31.33 25.56
C LEU A 64 -11.92 -32.30 24.86
N LYS A 65 -13.22 -31.94 24.85
CA LYS A 65 -14.21 -32.61 24.00
C LYS A 65 -13.99 -32.25 22.54
N HIS A 66 -14.38 -33.13 21.63
CA HIS A 66 -14.27 -32.92 20.19
C HIS A 66 -15.10 -31.76 19.67
N ASP A 67 -16.23 -31.42 20.30
CA ASP A 67 -17.13 -30.36 19.85
C ASP A 67 -17.92 -29.77 21.03
N TYR A 68 -17.72 -28.46 21.28
CA TYR A 68 -18.42 -27.66 22.29
C TYR A 68 -19.49 -26.73 21.67
N ARG A 69 -19.71 -26.79 20.34
CA ARG A 69 -20.64 -25.87 19.67
C ARG A 69 -22.06 -26.00 20.19
N ASP A 70 -22.67 -24.85 20.43
CA ASP A 70 -24.04 -24.67 20.86
C ASP A 70 -24.85 -23.96 19.78
N TYR A 71 -26.05 -24.40 19.53
CA TYR A 71 -26.93 -23.85 18.49
C TYR A 71 -28.22 -23.25 19.05
N ARG A 72 -28.37 -23.10 20.38
CA ARG A 72 -29.59 -22.52 20.99
C ARG A 72 -29.93 -21.16 20.46
N ASN A 73 -28.95 -20.29 20.28
CA ASN A 73 -29.15 -18.96 19.69
C ASN A 73 -29.77 -18.99 18.28
N VAL A 74 -29.60 -20.08 17.53
CA VAL A 74 -30.25 -20.24 16.22
C VAL A 74 -31.76 -20.28 16.39
N LYS A 75 -32.27 -21.05 17.40
CA LYS A 75 -33.70 -21.10 17.70
C LYS A 75 -34.22 -19.72 18.09
N ASP A 76 -33.52 -19.00 18.95
CA ASP A 76 -33.94 -17.66 19.39
C ASP A 76 -34.08 -16.70 18.19
N ILE A 77 -33.14 -16.74 17.23
CA ILE A 77 -33.21 -15.97 16.01
C ILE A 77 -34.39 -16.39 15.13
N TYR A 78 -34.68 -17.70 15.01
CA TYR A 78 -35.89 -18.18 14.31
C TYR A 78 -37.18 -17.65 14.92
N VAL A 79 -37.24 -17.54 16.26
CA VAL A 79 -38.36 -16.93 16.98
C VAL A 79 -38.48 -15.44 16.65
N ILE A 80 -37.37 -14.70 16.72
CA ILE A 80 -37.33 -13.24 16.45
C ILE A 80 -37.83 -12.94 15.04
N PHE A 81 -37.47 -13.75 14.05
CA PHE A 81 -37.88 -13.55 12.65
C PHE A 81 -39.20 -14.23 12.30
N ASP A 82 -39.92 -14.80 13.28
CA ASP A 82 -41.19 -15.53 13.08
C ASP A 82 -41.11 -16.63 12.00
N ILE A 83 -40.02 -17.39 12.01
CA ILE A 83 -39.76 -18.47 11.05
C ILE A 83 -39.64 -19.86 11.69
N VAL A 84 -39.96 -20.03 12.99
CA VAL A 84 -39.81 -21.29 13.74
C VAL A 84 -40.56 -22.44 13.05
N ASN A 85 -41.73 -22.16 12.50
CA ASN A 85 -42.59 -23.17 11.86
C ASN A 85 -42.25 -23.41 10.37
N LYS A 86 -41.26 -22.73 9.84
CA LYS A 86 -40.83 -22.91 8.44
C LYS A 86 -40.00 -24.19 8.29
N ASN A 87 -40.28 -24.90 7.23
CA ASN A 87 -39.47 -26.02 6.81
C ASN A 87 -38.26 -25.55 6.04
N PHE A 88 -37.09 -26.13 6.26
CA PHE A 88 -35.85 -25.73 5.57
C PHE A 88 -34.92 -26.91 5.25
N TYR A 89 -34.01 -26.69 4.31
CA TYR A 89 -32.89 -27.57 4.05
C TYR A 89 -31.66 -27.08 4.84
N LEU A 90 -31.03 -27.97 5.60
CA LEU A 90 -29.84 -27.63 6.37
C LEU A 90 -28.58 -27.93 5.55
N LEU A 91 -27.76 -26.90 5.31
CA LEU A 91 -26.47 -27.07 4.62
C LEU A 91 -25.43 -27.62 5.61
N THR A 92 -25.20 -28.92 5.60
CA THR A 92 -24.22 -29.58 6.46
C THR A 92 -23.97 -31.03 6.05
N ASN A 93 -22.76 -31.51 6.35
CA ASN A 93 -22.38 -32.94 6.29
C ASN A 93 -22.09 -33.52 7.68
N ASN A 94 -22.35 -32.74 8.75
CA ASN A 94 -22.10 -33.14 10.14
C ASN A 94 -23.37 -33.72 10.79
N PRO A 95 -23.43 -35.03 11.11
CA PRO A 95 -24.59 -35.66 11.74
C PRO A 95 -24.93 -35.08 13.12
N ASP A 96 -23.93 -34.71 13.94
CA ASP A 96 -24.15 -34.11 15.25
C ASP A 96 -24.84 -32.75 15.16
N LYS A 97 -24.51 -31.94 14.15
CA LYS A 97 -25.20 -30.69 13.90
C LYS A 97 -26.68 -30.92 13.56
N ILE A 98 -26.97 -31.91 12.72
CA ILE A 98 -28.33 -32.29 12.35
C ILE A 98 -29.12 -32.69 13.60
N LYS A 99 -28.54 -33.53 14.44
CA LYS A 99 -29.16 -33.98 15.70
C LYS A 99 -29.47 -32.82 16.63
N LYS A 100 -28.47 -31.96 16.92
CA LYS A 100 -28.62 -30.81 17.81
C LYS A 100 -29.66 -29.80 17.31
N ILE A 101 -29.75 -29.53 15.99
CA ILE A 101 -30.76 -28.64 15.41
C ILE A 101 -32.18 -29.24 15.49
N LYS A 102 -32.33 -30.55 15.28
CA LYS A 102 -33.60 -31.25 15.48
C LYS A 102 -34.06 -31.21 16.93
N GLU A 103 -33.17 -31.39 17.89
CA GLU A 103 -33.44 -31.30 19.33
C GLU A 103 -33.94 -29.91 19.76
N LEU A 104 -33.63 -28.87 19.01
CA LEU A 104 -34.18 -27.51 19.20
C LEU A 104 -35.63 -27.35 18.69
N GLY A 105 -36.22 -28.39 18.07
CA GLY A 105 -37.56 -28.36 17.53
C GLY A 105 -37.70 -27.65 16.20
N LEU A 106 -36.62 -27.49 15.45
CA LEU A 106 -36.64 -26.86 14.11
C LEU A 106 -36.85 -27.90 13.00
N ASN A 107 -37.72 -27.59 12.02
CA ASN A 107 -38.18 -28.51 10.99
C ASN A 107 -37.21 -28.65 9.82
N ILE A 108 -36.27 -29.59 9.89
CA ILE A 108 -35.35 -29.92 8.80
C ILE A 108 -36.05 -30.89 7.85
N LEU A 109 -36.27 -30.44 6.57
CA LEU A 109 -36.82 -31.32 5.52
C LEU A 109 -35.77 -32.34 5.08
N ASP A 110 -34.56 -31.86 4.75
CA ASP A 110 -33.46 -32.67 4.33
C ASP A 110 -32.14 -31.90 4.51
N THR A 111 -31.03 -32.56 4.25
CA THR A 111 -29.70 -31.94 4.33
C THR A 111 -29.08 -31.84 2.93
N ILE A 112 -28.35 -30.76 2.70
CA ILE A 112 -27.54 -30.56 1.49
C ILE A 112 -26.08 -30.55 1.93
N SER A 113 -25.30 -31.49 1.41
CA SER A 113 -23.86 -31.52 1.66
C SER A 113 -23.12 -30.41 0.90
N ILE A 114 -22.15 -29.78 1.55
CA ILE A 114 -21.19 -28.87 0.92
C ILE A 114 -19.83 -29.50 1.07
N GLU A 115 -19.27 -29.97 -0.02
CA GLU A 115 -18.04 -30.74 -0.06
C GLU A 115 -17.06 -30.11 -1.03
N PHE A 116 -15.78 -30.17 -0.69
CA PHE A 116 -14.68 -29.71 -1.52
C PHE A 116 -13.59 -30.77 -1.55
N GLU A 117 -12.92 -30.87 -2.69
CA GLU A 117 -11.76 -31.75 -2.81
C GLU A 117 -10.66 -31.33 -1.82
N PRO A 118 -10.02 -32.28 -1.16
CA PRO A 118 -8.90 -32.00 -0.27
C PRO A 118 -7.74 -31.35 -1.02
N ASN A 119 -7.02 -30.46 -0.33
CA ASN A 119 -5.74 -29.96 -0.77
C ASN A 119 -4.60 -30.50 0.10
N VAL A 120 -3.34 -30.23 -0.26
CA VAL A 120 -2.15 -30.76 0.43
C VAL A 120 -2.09 -30.40 1.93
N PHE A 121 -2.74 -29.31 2.36
CA PHE A 121 -2.72 -28.85 3.76
C PHE A 121 -3.90 -29.33 4.59
N ASN A 122 -5.07 -29.56 3.98
CA ASN A 122 -6.29 -29.93 4.73
C ASN A 122 -6.70 -31.39 4.57
N LYS A 123 -5.98 -32.17 3.77
CA LYS A 123 -6.30 -33.57 3.48
C LYS A 123 -6.47 -34.39 4.75
N LYS A 124 -5.45 -34.41 5.63
CA LYS A 124 -5.50 -35.17 6.88
C LYS A 124 -6.68 -34.76 7.78
N TYR A 125 -6.93 -33.47 7.86
CA TYR A 125 -8.07 -32.92 8.60
C TYR A 125 -9.42 -33.38 8.02
N LEU A 126 -9.58 -33.42 6.70
CA LEU A 126 -10.81 -33.91 6.07
C LEU A 126 -10.99 -35.41 6.22
N HIS A 127 -9.91 -36.21 6.15
CA HIS A 127 -9.96 -37.64 6.47
C HIS A 127 -10.39 -37.86 7.90
N SER A 128 -9.81 -37.18 8.89
CA SER A 128 -10.22 -37.33 10.29
C SER A 128 -11.68 -36.92 10.54
N LYS A 129 -12.24 -35.98 9.77
CA LYS A 129 -13.69 -35.70 9.79
C LYS A 129 -14.51 -36.88 9.27
N LYS A 130 -14.09 -37.50 8.17
CA LYS A 130 -14.75 -38.68 7.58
C LYS A 130 -14.76 -39.84 8.58
N ASP A 131 -13.62 -40.12 9.23
CA ASP A 131 -13.46 -41.15 10.23
C ASP A 131 -14.33 -40.93 11.50
N THR A 132 -14.60 -39.66 11.83
CA THR A 132 -15.50 -39.26 12.93
C THR A 132 -16.96 -39.16 12.51
N GLY A 133 -17.36 -39.73 11.36
CA GLY A 133 -18.73 -39.89 10.93
C GLY A 133 -19.32 -38.76 10.08
N HIS A 134 -18.53 -37.77 9.65
CA HIS A 134 -19.00 -36.79 8.69
C HIS A 134 -19.23 -37.43 7.31
N LYS A 135 -20.34 -37.09 6.66
CA LYS A 135 -20.66 -37.60 5.31
C LYS A 135 -19.85 -36.81 4.29
N LEU A 136 -18.72 -37.34 3.84
CA LEU A 136 -17.82 -36.77 2.88
C LEU A 136 -17.50 -37.77 1.76
N ASN A 137 -17.67 -37.38 0.50
CA ASN A 137 -17.56 -38.20 -0.71
C ASN A 137 -16.39 -37.78 -1.59
N PHE A 138 -15.28 -37.30 -1.04
CA PHE A 138 -14.09 -37.02 -1.85
C PHE A 138 -13.35 -38.32 -2.21
N THR A 139 -12.69 -38.30 -3.36
CA THR A 139 -11.83 -39.38 -3.82
C THR A 139 -10.53 -39.42 -3.01
N ASP A 140 -10.12 -40.62 -2.57
CA ASP A 140 -8.87 -40.85 -1.84
C ASP A 140 -7.63 -40.76 -2.75
N ASN A 141 -7.58 -39.77 -3.63
CA ASN A 141 -6.40 -39.52 -4.43
C ASN A 141 -5.22 -39.18 -3.51
N LEU A 142 -4.18 -39.99 -3.57
CA LEU A 142 -2.96 -39.80 -2.82
C LEU A 142 -2.28 -38.48 -3.27
N ILE A 143 -2.49 -37.42 -2.49
CA ILE A 143 -1.73 -36.19 -2.64
C ILE A 143 -0.48 -36.35 -1.79
N GLU A 144 0.66 -36.63 -2.42
CA GLU A 144 1.95 -36.56 -1.73
C GLU A 144 2.38 -35.08 -1.74
N SER A 145 2.64 -34.54 -0.56
CA SER A 145 3.19 -33.19 -0.44
C SER A 145 4.71 -33.29 -0.38
N TYR A 146 5.38 -32.62 -1.31
CA TYR A 146 6.83 -32.41 -1.27
C TYR A 146 7.21 -31.17 -0.47
N ILE A 147 6.24 -30.48 0.12
CA ILE A 147 6.45 -29.28 0.91
C ILE A 147 6.81 -29.69 2.33
N THR A 148 8.04 -29.42 2.73
CA THR A 148 8.49 -29.66 4.10
C THR A 148 7.95 -28.58 5.03
N GLN A 149 7.15 -29.00 6.00
CA GLN A 149 6.64 -28.11 7.04
C GLN A 149 7.71 -27.87 8.10
N PRO A 150 7.91 -26.61 8.56
CA PRO A 150 8.82 -26.35 9.67
C PRO A 150 8.34 -26.99 10.96
N SER A 151 9.25 -27.59 11.72
CA SER A 151 8.94 -28.23 13.00
C SER A 151 8.68 -27.19 14.11
N VAL A 152 7.78 -27.50 15.01
CA VAL A 152 7.54 -26.74 16.25
C VAL A 152 7.87 -27.57 17.47
N LYS A 153 8.28 -26.90 18.56
CA LYS A 153 8.45 -27.59 19.86
C LYS A 153 7.24 -27.29 20.74
N PRO A 154 6.70 -28.29 21.46
CA PRO A 154 5.65 -28.06 22.41
C PRO A 154 6.20 -27.28 23.60
N PHE A 155 5.34 -26.53 24.25
CA PHE A 155 5.62 -25.85 25.52
C PHE A 155 4.34 -25.70 26.32
N GLU A 156 4.48 -25.57 27.63
CA GLU A 156 3.36 -25.19 28.46
C GLU A 156 3.10 -23.69 28.38
N PRO A 157 1.84 -23.26 28.42
CA PRO A 157 1.51 -21.84 28.43
C PRO A 157 2.21 -21.08 29.56
N TYR A 158 2.75 -19.92 29.25
CA TYR A 158 3.46 -19.11 30.23
C TYR A 158 3.14 -17.60 30.09
N HIS A 159 3.20 -16.89 31.21
CA HIS A 159 3.06 -15.45 31.24
C HIS A 159 4.27 -14.77 30.61
N LEU A 160 4.02 -13.75 29.76
CA LEU A 160 5.09 -12.86 29.35
C LEU A 160 5.58 -11.99 30.53
N PRO A 161 6.80 -11.42 30.47
CA PRO A 161 7.38 -10.65 31.59
C PRO A 161 6.49 -9.54 32.13
N GLN A 162 5.70 -8.87 31.27
CA GLN A 162 4.74 -7.84 31.64
C GLN A 162 3.45 -8.38 32.30
N LYS A 163 3.34 -9.69 32.47
CA LYS A 163 2.24 -10.41 33.14
C LYS A 163 0.82 -10.15 32.60
N ARG A 164 0.67 -9.40 31.53
CA ARG A 164 -0.62 -9.15 30.87
C ARG A 164 -1.03 -10.26 29.91
N PHE A 165 -0.05 -10.82 29.23
CA PHE A 165 -0.28 -11.84 28.20
C PHE A 165 0.23 -13.20 28.62
N ILE A 166 -0.55 -14.23 28.30
CA ILE A 166 -0.15 -15.62 28.35
C ILE A 166 0.17 -16.06 26.92
N HIS A 167 1.38 -16.54 26.69
CA HIS A 167 1.73 -17.21 25.44
C HIS A 167 1.15 -18.62 25.49
N CYS A 168 0.14 -18.89 24.66
CA CYS A 168 -0.65 -20.11 24.71
C CYS A 168 -0.20 -21.17 23.72
N ALA A 169 0.15 -20.78 22.51
CA ALA A 169 0.56 -21.68 21.44
C ALA A 169 1.42 -20.99 20.39
N SER A 170 2.23 -21.77 19.67
CA SER A 170 2.82 -21.34 18.41
C SER A 170 2.87 -22.48 17.39
N TYR A 171 2.64 -22.14 16.12
CA TYR A 171 2.65 -23.06 15.01
C TYR A 171 2.98 -22.33 13.71
N TYR A 172 3.19 -23.03 12.60
CA TYR A 172 3.47 -22.43 11.32
C TYR A 172 2.24 -22.46 10.40
N LEU A 173 2.04 -21.36 9.65
CA LEU A 173 1.05 -21.28 8.58
C LEU A 173 1.75 -21.11 7.23
N PRO A 174 1.36 -21.89 6.21
CA PRO A 174 1.79 -21.66 4.84
C PRO A 174 1.04 -20.45 4.27
N VAL A 175 1.76 -19.53 3.66
CA VAL A 175 1.21 -18.32 3.05
C VAL A 175 1.72 -18.17 1.64
N TYR A 176 0.80 -17.89 0.71
CA TYR A 176 1.09 -17.56 -0.67
C TYR A 176 0.71 -16.09 -0.92
N PRO A 177 1.69 -15.16 -0.97
CA PRO A 177 1.39 -13.76 -1.23
C PRO A 177 0.96 -13.56 -2.68
N VAL A 178 -0.19 -12.97 -2.89
CA VAL A 178 -0.73 -12.68 -4.21
C VAL A 178 -0.14 -11.38 -4.75
N ASN A 179 0.55 -11.45 -5.88
CA ASN A 179 1.18 -10.29 -6.51
C ASN A 179 0.17 -9.29 -7.10
N ASN A 180 -1.04 -9.73 -7.45
CA ASN A 180 -2.11 -8.89 -7.97
C ASN A 180 -3.22 -8.75 -6.94
N LEU A 181 -3.47 -7.51 -6.50
CA LEU A 181 -4.56 -7.15 -5.60
C LEU A 181 -5.97 -7.37 -6.15
N VAL A 182 -6.09 -7.79 -7.39
CA VAL A 182 -7.35 -8.25 -7.97
C VAL A 182 -7.56 -9.66 -7.48
N LEU A 183 -8.27 -9.79 -6.38
CA LEU A 183 -8.80 -11.05 -5.88
C LEU A 183 -9.70 -11.67 -6.93
N LYS A 184 -9.14 -12.49 -7.79
CA LYS A 184 -9.90 -13.53 -8.47
C LYS A 184 -10.09 -14.64 -7.45
N ASP A 185 -11.24 -14.65 -6.81
CA ASP A 185 -11.56 -15.49 -5.63
C ASP A 185 -11.56 -17.00 -5.88
N GLN A 186 -11.14 -17.50 -7.04
CA GLN A 186 -11.26 -18.91 -7.45
C GLN A 186 -9.97 -19.62 -7.86
N ILE A 187 -8.81 -18.95 -7.85
CA ILE A 187 -7.61 -19.45 -8.54
C ILE A 187 -6.74 -20.43 -7.72
N TYR A 188 -7.05 -20.67 -6.46
CA TYR A 188 -6.07 -21.27 -5.54
C TYR A 188 -5.85 -22.79 -5.67
N LYS A 189 -6.73 -23.55 -6.31
CA LYS A 189 -6.61 -25.02 -6.28
C LYS A 189 -5.93 -25.61 -7.52
N ASP A 190 -6.15 -25.05 -8.69
CA ASP A 190 -5.76 -25.68 -9.95
C ASP A 190 -4.50 -25.09 -10.59
N GLU A 191 -4.08 -23.88 -10.19
CA GLU A 191 -2.94 -23.18 -10.80
C GLU A 191 -1.61 -23.42 -10.08
N ILE A 192 -1.63 -23.77 -8.80
CA ILE A 192 -0.41 -23.94 -7.98
C ILE A 192 0.15 -25.37 -8.11
N TYR A 193 -0.70 -26.35 -8.32
CA TYR A 193 -0.31 -27.75 -8.35
C TYR A 193 -0.63 -28.40 -9.69
N GLU A 194 0.35 -29.08 -10.25
CA GLU A 194 0.15 -29.91 -11.43
C GLU A 194 -0.20 -31.34 -10.98
N LYS A 195 -1.33 -31.88 -11.49
CA LYS A 195 -1.73 -33.24 -11.23
C LYS A 195 -0.90 -34.17 -12.11
N THR A 196 -0.06 -35.01 -11.49
CA THR A 196 0.71 -36.03 -12.20
C THR A 196 -0.18 -37.19 -12.67
N ARG A 197 0.33 -38.02 -13.60
CA ARG A 197 -0.35 -39.26 -14.05
C ARG A 197 -0.67 -40.21 -12.91
N ASP A 198 0.07 -40.15 -11.80
CA ASP A 198 -0.09 -41.00 -10.62
C ASP A 198 -1.02 -40.35 -9.57
N ASN A 199 -1.80 -39.35 -9.93
CA ASN A 199 -2.65 -38.57 -9.01
C ASN A 199 -1.88 -37.83 -7.89
N LYS A 200 -0.61 -37.54 -8.08
CA LYS A 200 0.19 -36.69 -7.18
C LYS A 200 0.09 -35.24 -7.61
N TYR A 201 0.04 -34.32 -6.64
CA TYR A 201 0.11 -32.90 -6.91
C TYR A 201 1.55 -32.42 -6.68
N LEU A 202 2.16 -31.88 -7.72
CA LEU A 202 3.47 -31.24 -7.65
C LEU A 202 3.31 -29.73 -7.65
N VAL A 203 4.15 -29.04 -6.88
CA VAL A 203 4.29 -27.57 -6.99
C VAL A 203 4.85 -27.26 -8.37
N LYS A 204 4.19 -26.40 -9.13
CA LYS A 204 4.51 -26.11 -10.54
C LYS A 204 5.85 -25.42 -10.73
N SER A 205 6.31 -24.64 -9.75
CA SER A 205 7.63 -23.97 -9.76
C SER A 205 8.15 -23.68 -8.36
N ASP A 206 9.44 -23.38 -8.23
CA ASP A 206 10.06 -22.97 -6.96
C ASP A 206 9.49 -21.67 -6.40
N GLU A 207 8.87 -20.82 -7.24
CA GLU A 207 8.16 -19.61 -6.84
C GLU A 207 6.82 -19.88 -6.14
N GLU A 208 6.34 -21.11 -6.21
CA GLU A 208 5.05 -21.56 -5.64
C GLU A 208 5.22 -22.24 -4.27
N ILE A 209 6.44 -22.30 -3.73
CA ILE A 209 6.68 -22.78 -2.37
C ILE A 209 6.08 -21.80 -1.36
N PRO A 210 5.29 -22.28 -0.38
CA PRO A 210 4.68 -21.40 0.60
C PRO A 210 5.72 -20.70 1.47
N TYR A 211 5.46 -19.45 1.80
CA TYR A 211 6.22 -18.72 2.81
C TYR A 211 5.66 -19.08 4.19
N TRP A 212 6.50 -19.68 5.04
CA TRP A 212 6.07 -20.14 6.35
C TRP A 212 6.10 -19.01 7.37
N PHE A 213 4.91 -18.56 7.78
CA PHE A 213 4.75 -17.61 8.88
C PHE A 213 4.59 -18.34 10.19
N LYS A 214 5.40 -17.99 11.19
CA LYS A 214 5.23 -18.51 12.54
C LYS A 214 4.16 -17.69 13.25
N VAL A 215 3.13 -18.36 13.73
CA VAL A 215 2.01 -17.79 14.47
C VAL A 215 2.24 -17.99 15.95
N TYR A 216 2.12 -16.94 16.71
CA TYR A 216 2.11 -16.95 18.17
C TYR A 216 0.72 -16.53 18.63
N VAL A 217 0.13 -17.29 19.53
CA VAL A 217 -1.19 -17.02 20.09
C VAL A 217 -1.06 -16.61 21.54
N TYR A 218 -1.60 -15.44 21.84
CA TYR A 218 -1.59 -14.86 23.17
C TYR A 218 -3.00 -14.66 23.69
N TYR A 219 -3.20 -14.89 25.00
CA TYR A 219 -4.40 -14.53 25.72
C TYR A 219 -4.13 -13.29 26.57
N ASP A 220 -4.91 -12.22 26.34
CA ASP A 220 -4.86 -10.99 27.15
C ASP A 220 -5.76 -11.15 28.37
N ILE A 221 -5.19 -11.30 29.56
CA ILE A 221 -5.93 -11.52 30.80
C ILE A 221 -6.72 -10.31 31.28
N VAL A 222 -6.41 -9.10 30.75
CA VAL A 222 -7.10 -7.86 31.10
C VAL A 222 -8.35 -7.66 30.27
N ASN A 223 -8.24 -7.87 28.94
CA ASN A 223 -9.35 -7.70 28.01
C ASN A 223 -10.11 -9.01 27.72
N HIS A 224 -9.69 -10.12 28.30
CA HIS A 224 -10.26 -11.46 28.07
C HIS A 224 -10.37 -11.82 26.58
N GLY A 225 -9.35 -11.44 25.81
CA GLY A 225 -9.30 -11.61 24.36
C GLY A 225 -8.06 -12.32 23.86
N GLU A 226 -8.15 -12.84 22.66
CA GLU A 226 -7.08 -13.55 21.97
C GLU A 226 -6.41 -12.61 20.97
N THR A 227 -5.08 -12.67 20.87
CA THR A 227 -4.29 -11.90 19.92
C THR A 227 -3.29 -12.81 19.22
N MET A 228 -3.19 -12.70 17.90
CA MET A 228 -2.21 -13.42 17.11
C MET A 228 -1.07 -12.51 16.70
N VAL A 229 0.15 -13.05 16.74
CA VAL A 229 1.34 -12.41 16.15
C VAL A 229 1.91 -13.36 15.11
N LEU A 230 1.92 -12.92 13.86
CA LEU A 230 2.52 -13.63 12.74
C LEU A 230 3.90 -13.04 12.49
N THR A 231 4.92 -13.88 12.44
CA THR A 231 6.29 -13.46 12.13
C THR A 231 6.83 -14.22 10.92
N TYR A 232 7.59 -13.51 10.11
CA TYR A 232 8.34 -14.05 8.99
C TYR A 232 9.77 -13.50 9.03
N GLY A 233 10.79 -14.31 8.76
CA GLY A 233 12.18 -13.86 8.67
C GLY A 233 12.74 -13.27 9.98
N GLU A 234 13.09 -14.10 10.96
CA GLU A 234 13.46 -13.67 12.32
C GLU A 234 14.69 -12.73 12.40
N ASN A 235 15.59 -12.79 11.42
CA ASN A 235 16.91 -12.12 11.47
C ASN A 235 16.96 -10.80 10.70
N VAL A 236 15.85 -10.27 10.21
CA VAL A 236 15.82 -9.00 9.47
C VAL A 236 16.09 -7.83 10.42
N LYS A 237 17.02 -6.95 10.04
CA LYS A 237 17.46 -5.80 10.84
C LYS A 237 16.32 -4.80 11.11
N ILE A 238 15.52 -4.51 10.08
CA ILE A 238 14.37 -3.59 10.16
C ILE A 238 13.14 -4.36 9.61
N PRO A 239 12.36 -5.04 10.46
CA PRO A 239 11.18 -5.76 10.03
C PRO A 239 10.05 -4.81 9.63
N VAL A 240 9.27 -5.24 8.63
CA VAL A 240 7.96 -4.64 8.34
C VAL A 240 7.00 -4.99 9.46
N VAL A 241 6.23 -4.01 9.94
CA VAL A 241 5.24 -4.21 11.02
C VAL A 241 3.87 -3.71 10.60
N ARG A 242 2.84 -4.49 10.91
CA ARG A 242 1.44 -4.13 10.72
C ARG A 242 0.60 -4.49 11.95
N PHE A 243 -0.18 -3.53 12.46
CA PHE A 243 -1.32 -3.83 13.33
C PHE A 243 -2.56 -4.02 12.46
N HIS A 244 -3.13 -5.20 12.49
CA HIS A 244 -4.31 -5.56 11.72
C HIS A 244 -5.47 -5.82 12.67
N SER A 245 -6.54 -5.04 12.56
CA SER A 245 -7.78 -5.31 13.27
C SER A 245 -8.57 -6.36 12.50
N GLU A 246 -8.90 -7.46 13.13
CA GLU A 246 -9.78 -8.45 12.55
C GLU A 246 -11.22 -7.91 12.55
N PHE A 247 -11.81 -7.82 11.38
CA PHE A 247 -13.18 -7.37 11.20
C PHE A 247 -14.00 -8.49 10.57
N ILE A 248 -15.23 -8.72 11.06
CA ILE A 248 -16.04 -9.89 10.66
C ILE A 248 -16.24 -9.95 9.14
N TYR A 249 -16.39 -8.82 8.48
CA TYR A 249 -16.58 -8.77 7.02
C TYR A 249 -15.35 -9.21 6.22
N ASN A 250 -14.15 -9.26 6.82
CA ASN A 250 -12.96 -9.82 6.18
C ASN A 250 -13.12 -11.32 5.88
N ARG A 251 -14.03 -11.98 6.56
CA ARG A 251 -14.32 -13.41 6.42
C ARG A 251 -15.32 -13.71 5.31
N PHE A 252 -16.04 -12.70 4.81
CA PHE A 252 -16.97 -12.85 3.70
C PHE A 252 -16.31 -12.53 2.37
N PRO A 253 -16.78 -13.16 1.25
CA PRO A 253 -16.25 -12.90 -0.10
C PRO A 253 -16.82 -11.58 -0.66
N LEU A 254 -16.53 -10.46 -0.01
CA LEU A 254 -16.91 -9.14 -0.48
C LEU A 254 -15.92 -8.64 -1.53
N LYS A 255 -16.44 -8.10 -2.64
CA LYS A 255 -15.64 -7.67 -3.79
C LYS A 255 -14.64 -6.56 -3.42
N ASP A 256 -15.04 -5.61 -2.59
CA ASP A 256 -14.27 -4.41 -2.27
C ASP A 256 -13.91 -4.31 -0.77
N CYS A 257 -13.51 -5.43 -0.16
CA CYS A 257 -13.09 -5.45 1.23
C CYS A 257 -11.69 -4.85 1.41
N THR A 258 -11.61 -3.55 1.68
CA THR A 258 -10.35 -2.82 1.89
C THR A 258 -9.48 -3.39 3.01
N TYR A 259 -10.09 -3.95 4.06
CA TYR A 259 -9.38 -4.57 5.18
C TYR A 259 -8.63 -5.84 4.77
N LYS A 260 -9.25 -6.70 3.95
CA LYS A 260 -8.61 -7.91 3.39
C LYS A 260 -7.42 -7.52 2.52
N ASN A 261 -7.57 -6.50 1.69
CA ASN A 261 -6.51 -6.00 0.83
C ASN A 261 -5.33 -5.44 1.64
N LYS A 262 -5.59 -4.70 2.73
CA LYS A 262 -4.55 -4.18 3.64
C LYS A 262 -3.75 -5.30 4.30
N TYR A 263 -4.41 -6.40 4.69
CA TYR A 263 -3.74 -7.58 5.22
C TYR A 263 -2.84 -8.23 4.17
N SER A 264 -3.35 -8.46 2.96
CA SER A 264 -2.60 -9.06 1.85
C SER A 264 -1.38 -8.22 1.46
N ILE A 265 -1.51 -6.89 1.43
CA ILE A 265 -0.38 -5.98 1.19
C ILE A 265 0.69 -6.15 2.27
N ALA A 266 0.30 -6.18 3.54
CA ALA A 266 1.24 -6.33 4.65
C ALA A 266 1.99 -7.67 4.58
N VAL A 267 1.31 -8.76 4.26
CA VAL A 267 1.92 -10.08 4.06
C VAL A 267 2.94 -10.04 2.91
N LEU A 268 2.55 -9.50 1.76
CA LEU A 268 3.43 -9.38 0.60
C LEU A 268 4.69 -8.57 0.90
N GLU A 269 4.54 -7.45 1.62
CA GLU A 269 5.67 -6.60 1.96
C GLU A 269 6.57 -7.24 3.04
N CYS A 270 6.03 -8.05 3.96
CA CYS A 270 6.84 -8.88 4.86
C CYS A 270 7.73 -9.86 4.08
N VAL A 271 7.17 -10.51 3.07
CA VAL A 271 7.91 -11.45 2.21
C VAL A 271 8.97 -10.72 1.40
N LYS A 272 8.63 -9.63 0.70
CA LYS A 272 9.58 -8.81 -0.09
C LYS A 272 10.73 -8.24 0.74
N ASN A 273 10.46 -7.87 1.98
CA ASN A 273 11.47 -7.36 2.92
C ASN A 273 12.35 -8.48 3.51
N GLY A 274 12.01 -9.75 3.26
CA GLY A 274 12.65 -10.91 3.89
C GLY A 274 12.32 -11.05 5.38
N GLY A 275 11.38 -10.25 5.91
CA GLY A 275 10.95 -10.37 7.30
C GLY A 275 9.98 -9.30 7.76
N GLY A 276 9.06 -9.71 8.65
CA GLY A 276 8.06 -8.81 9.20
C GLY A 276 7.26 -9.42 10.35
N ILE A 277 6.44 -8.58 10.96
CA ILE A 277 5.58 -8.90 12.11
C ILE A 277 4.19 -8.33 11.85
N ILE A 278 3.17 -9.19 11.83
CA ILE A 278 1.78 -8.78 11.71
C ILE A 278 1.07 -9.14 13.02
N ILE A 279 0.55 -8.16 13.72
CA ILE A 279 -0.25 -8.38 14.93
C ILE A 279 -1.72 -8.28 14.56
N VAL A 280 -2.43 -9.41 14.69
CA VAL A 280 -3.87 -9.50 14.43
C VAL A 280 -4.60 -9.44 15.75
N ALA A 281 -5.34 -8.37 15.95
CA ALA A 281 -6.13 -8.16 17.15
C ALA A 281 -7.62 -8.21 16.82
N ASN A 282 -8.38 -8.80 17.72
CA ASN A 282 -9.83 -8.90 17.61
C ASN A 282 -10.47 -7.57 18.06
N HIS A 283 -10.42 -6.56 17.19
CA HIS A 283 -11.03 -5.25 17.43
C HIS A 283 -12.25 -5.08 16.54
N ASN A 284 -13.32 -5.80 16.85
CA ASN A 284 -14.58 -5.64 16.14
C ASN A 284 -15.14 -4.23 16.37
N GLY A 285 -15.15 -3.42 15.32
CA GLY A 285 -15.78 -2.10 15.34
C GLY A 285 -15.11 -1.08 16.27
N HIS A 286 -13.79 -0.90 16.19
CA HIS A 286 -13.05 0.09 17.01
C HIS A 286 -13.27 -0.08 18.52
N ASP A 287 -13.20 -1.31 19.03
CA ASP A 287 -13.52 -1.72 20.40
C ASP A 287 -15.02 -1.66 20.76
N CYS A 288 -15.89 -1.40 19.76
CA CYS A 288 -17.33 -1.54 19.87
C CYS A 288 -17.79 -2.95 19.48
N SER A 289 -18.97 -3.36 19.91
CA SER A 289 -19.60 -4.59 19.41
C SER A 289 -19.98 -4.44 17.92
N ILE A 290 -20.12 -5.55 17.20
CA ILE A 290 -20.58 -5.55 15.79
C ILE A 290 -21.94 -4.85 15.67
N GLY A 291 -22.83 -5.04 16.65
CA GLY A 291 -24.14 -4.36 16.67
C GLY A 291 -24.01 -2.84 16.72
N ASN A 292 -23.15 -2.32 17.58
CA ASN A 292 -22.91 -0.88 17.66
C ASN A 292 -22.29 -0.32 16.37
N TYR A 293 -21.38 -1.08 15.74
CA TYR A 293 -20.82 -0.69 14.45
C TYR A 293 -21.89 -0.61 13.34
N LEU A 294 -22.80 -1.58 13.29
CA LEU A 294 -23.89 -1.59 12.30
C LEU A 294 -24.88 -0.46 12.53
N LEU A 295 -25.26 -0.21 13.79
CA LEU A 295 -26.15 0.91 14.16
C LEU A 295 -25.55 2.28 13.78
N ASP A 296 -24.24 2.40 13.76
CA ASP A 296 -23.55 3.63 13.39
C ASP A 296 -23.54 3.88 11.87
N GLN A 297 -23.58 2.84 11.05
CA GLN A 297 -23.70 2.99 9.59
C GLN A 297 -25.08 3.55 9.18
N ASP A 298 -26.12 3.27 9.96
CA ASP A 298 -27.49 3.73 9.69
C ASP A 298 -27.78 5.15 10.26
N ASN A 299 -26.98 5.63 11.22
CA ASN A 299 -27.24 6.89 11.93
C ASN A 299 -26.03 7.83 11.84
N GLU A 300 -25.91 8.62 10.85
CA GLU A 300 -24.89 9.66 10.64
C GLU A 300 -24.11 10.11 11.91
N GLY A 301 -23.38 9.21 12.58
CA GLY A 301 -22.32 9.56 13.50
C GLY A 301 -22.33 8.95 14.90
N PHE A 302 -21.19 8.36 15.23
CA PHE A 302 -20.78 7.84 16.53
C PHE A 302 -20.86 8.86 17.69
N GLU A 303 -20.94 10.14 17.41
CA GLU A 303 -21.04 11.18 18.41
C GLU A 303 -22.28 11.03 19.30
N LYS A 304 -23.33 10.37 18.80
CA LYS A 304 -24.58 10.14 19.54
C LYS A 304 -24.50 9.00 20.57
N THR A 305 -23.57 8.06 20.43
CA THR A 305 -23.47 6.91 21.35
C THR A 305 -22.51 7.13 22.52
N GLY A 306 -21.73 8.21 22.51
CA GLY A 306 -20.71 8.49 23.54
C GLY A 306 -19.57 7.47 23.59
N ILE A 307 -19.47 6.55 22.63
CA ILE A 307 -18.42 5.52 22.58
C ILE A 307 -17.16 6.13 21.97
N SER A 308 -16.04 6.03 22.68
CA SER A 308 -14.76 6.51 22.19
C SER A 308 -14.29 5.74 20.96
N ARG A 309 -13.97 6.45 19.87
CA ARG A 309 -13.33 5.88 18.67
C ARG A 309 -11.86 5.53 18.85
N LYS A 310 -11.26 5.95 19.95
CA LYS A 310 -9.81 5.74 20.21
C LYS A 310 -9.53 4.30 20.57
N ARG A 311 -8.65 3.67 19.81
CA ARG A 311 -8.16 2.31 20.08
C ARG A 311 -7.10 2.35 21.18
N ASN A 312 -7.16 1.43 22.11
CA ASN A 312 -6.06 1.23 23.03
C ASN A 312 -5.01 0.32 22.37
N LEU A 313 -4.02 0.92 21.73
CA LEU A 313 -2.94 0.19 21.04
C LEU A 313 -1.78 -0.21 21.97
N LEU A 314 -1.77 0.26 23.22
CA LEU A 314 -0.69 -0.06 24.17
C LEU A 314 -0.48 -1.58 24.38
N PRO A 315 -1.52 -2.40 24.50
CA PRO A 315 -1.34 -3.86 24.59
C PRO A 315 -0.60 -4.45 23.39
N LEU A 316 -0.98 -4.05 22.18
CA LEU A 316 -0.34 -4.54 20.95
C LEU A 316 1.11 -4.05 20.84
N THR A 317 1.38 -2.84 21.33
CA THR A 317 2.72 -2.28 21.41
C THR A 317 3.62 -3.07 22.36
N LEU A 318 3.08 -3.56 23.48
CA LEU A 318 3.82 -4.41 24.42
C LEU A 318 4.16 -5.78 23.80
N LEU A 319 3.23 -6.39 23.05
CA LEU A 319 3.50 -7.61 22.29
C LEU A 319 4.53 -7.37 21.20
N LEU A 320 4.42 -6.26 20.46
CA LEU A 320 5.39 -5.89 19.46
C LEU A 320 6.79 -5.75 20.04
N LYS A 321 6.93 -5.04 21.16
CA LYS A 321 8.22 -4.86 21.88
C LYS A 321 8.85 -6.22 22.22
N HIS A 322 8.06 -7.18 22.66
CA HIS A 322 8.51 -8.55 22.96
C HIS A 322 9.13 -9.24 21.74
N HIS A 323 8.51 -9.11 20.58
CA HIS A 323 8.99 -9.72 19.32
C HIS A 323 10.13 -8.95 18.65
N LEU A 324 10.23 -7.64 18.88
CA LEU A 324 11.25 -6.79 18.25
C LEU A 324 12.66 -7.00 18.80
N LYS A 325 12.78 -7.32 20.08
CA LYS A 325 14.10 -7.47 20.73
C LYS A 325 15.01 -6.24 20.51
N GLY A 326 14.43 -5.03 20.58
CA GLY A 326 15.15 -3.76 20.40
C GLY A 326 15.40 -3.29 18.96
N ARG A 327 14.90 -4.02 17.96
CA ARG A 327 15.03 -3.60 16.55
C ARG A 327 14.14 -2.39 16.23
N LYS A 328 14.61 -1.54 15.31
CA LYS A 328 13.78 -0.52 14.65
C LYS A 328 12.81 -1.19 13.68
N ILE A 329 11.74 -0.50 13.32
CA ILE A 329 10.71 -1.04 12.44
C ILE A 329 10.40 -0.13 11.25
N ARG A 330 9.88 -0.72 10.19
CA ARG A 330 9.15 -0.05 9.11
C ARG A 330 7.66 -0.31 9.34
N MET A 331 6.91 0.75 9.72
CA MET A 331 5.52 0.60 10.15
C MET A 331 4.53 0.85 9.02
N PHE A 332 3.68 -0.14 8.76
CA PHE A 332 2.58 -0.03 7.82
C PHE A 332 1.31 0.37 8.55
N TYR A 333 0.77 1.54 8.22
CA TYR A 333 -0.43 2.08 8.86
C TYR A 333 -1.58 2.29 7.85
N SER A 334 -2.79 2.40 8.38
CA SER A 334 -3.97 2.86 7.64
C SER A 334 -4.26 4.31 8.02
N ASP A 335 -4.96 5.00 7.14
CA ASP A 335 -5.41 6.35 7.38
C ASP A 335 -6.14 6.50 8.72
N GLY A 336 -5.88 7.60 9.43
CA GLY A 336 -6.45 7.89 10.75
C GLY A 336 -5.87 7.10 11.93
N SER A 337 -4.98 6.10 11.70
CA SER A 337 -4.42 5.28 12.79
C SER A 337 -3.01 5.67 13.25
N ARG A 338 -2.33 6.53 12.51
CA ARG A 338 -0.92 6.84 12.75
C ARG A 338 -0.68 7.59 14.06
N GLU A 339 -1.47 8.61 14.35
CA GLU A 339 -1.32 9.41 15.56
C GLU A 339 -1.49 8.58 16.84
N GLU A 340 -2.48 7.67 16.83
CA GLU A 340 -2.70 6.74 17.95
C GLU A 340 -1.50 5.79 18.14
N MET A 341 -0.91 5.32 17.03
CA MET A 341 0.28 4.46 17.05
C MET A 341 1.51 5.22 17.56
N GLU A 342 1.74 6.46 17.12
CA GLU A 342 2.87 7.29 17.55
C GLU A 342 2.85 7.48 19.07
N VAL A 343 1.71 7.84 19.64
CA VAL A 343 1.55 7.99 21.11
C VAL A 343 1.82 6.66 21.83
N SER A 344 1.33 5.55 21.28
CA SER A 344 1.52 4.23 21.88
C SER A 344 2.97 3.76 21.78
N PHE A 345 3.64 4.02 20.64
CA PHE A 345 5.04 3.64 20.41
C PHE A 345 6.01 4.46 21.27
N LEU A 346 5.74 5.74 21.51
CA LEU A 346 6.51 6.53 22.48
C LEU A 346 6.45 5.91 23.88
N LYS A 347 5.26 5.50 24.34
CA LYS A 347 5.09 4.82 25.63
C LYS A 347 5.76 3.44 25.68
N GLY A 348 5.80 2.74 24.54
CA GLY A 348 6.42 1.43 24.41
C GLY A 348 7.91 1.45 24.08
N GLU A 349 8.51 2.64 23.87
CA GLU A 349 9.92 2.80 23.46
C GLU A 349 10.23 2.09 22.12
N ILE A 350 9.28 2.14 21.16
CA ILE A 350 9.46 1.57 19.82
C ILE A 350 9.95 2.64 18.87
N VAL A 351 11.05 2.36 18.19
CA VAL A 351 11.64 3.26 17.21
C VAL A 351 11.17 2.89 15.80
N VAL A 352 10.46 3.79 15.15
CA VAL A 352 10.02 3.64 13.77
C VAL A 352 11.03 4.29 12.83
N ASP A 353 11.62 3.49 11.95
CA ASP A 353 12.56 3.95 10.93
C ASP A 353 11.82 4.56 9.73
N GLU A 354 10.69 3.95 9.34
CA GLU A 354 9.86 4.42 8.23
C GLU A 354 8.37 4.18 8.48
N TRP A 355 7.53 5.16 8.11
CA TRP A 355 6.08 5.05 8.09
C TRP A 355 5.57 4.90 6.67
N GLU A 356 4.73 3.89 6.40
CA GLU A 356 4.17 3.63 5.08
C GLU A 356 2.65 3.48 5.14
N CYS A 357 1.92 4.34 4.40
CA CYS A 357 0.46 4.22 4.27
C CYS A 357 0.10 3.13 3.27
N ILE A 358 -0.82 2.24 3.65
CA ILE A 358 -1.32 1.15 2.80
C ILE A 358 -2.81 1.28 2.49
N ASP A 359 -3.42 2.42 2.80
CA ASP A 359 -4.84 2.64 2.59
C ASP A 359 -5.14 3.14 1.18
N PRO A 360 -5.88 2.39 0.35
CA PRO A 360 -6.30 2.88 -0.96
C PRO A 360 -7.30 4.04 -0.89
N ASN A 361 -7.99 4.22 0.22
CA ASN A 361 -8.87 5.38 0.49
C ASN A 361 -8.15 6.55 1.17
N ASP A 362 -6.84 6.58 1.09
CA ASP A 362 -5.87 7.53 1.61
C ASP A 362 -6.39 8.99 1.60
N SER A 363 -6.93 9.46 2.71
CA SER A 363 -7.51 10.81 2.82
C SER A 363 -6.45 11.91 2.68
N LYS A 364 -5.19 11.61 2.99
CA LYS A 364 -4.05 12.54 2.90
C LYS A 364 -3.21 12.40 1.63
N GLY A 365 -3.50 11.45 0.75
CA GLY A 365 -2.77 11.24 -0.50
C GLY A 365 -1.39 10.57 -0.36
N HIS A 366 -1.03 10.04 0.82
CA HIS A 366 0.28 9.42 1.06
C HIS A 366 0.47 8.12 0.26
N TYR A 367 -0.59 7.31 0.16
CA TYR A 367 -0.57 6.08 -0.62
C TYR A 367 -0.46 6.37 -2.12
N ILE A 368 -1.23 7.36 -2.62
CA ILE A 368 -1.19 7.77 -4.03
C ILE A 368 0.23 8.25 -4.39
N LEU A 369 0.82 9.11 -3.56
CA LEU A 369 2.18 9.62 -3.77
C LEU A 369 3.20 8.49 -3.84
N GLN A 370 3.17 7.58 -2.88
CA GLN A 370 4.05 6.42 -2.86
C GLN A 370 3.86 5.51 -4.08
N LYS A 371 2.62 5.22 -4.44
CA LYS A 371 2.30 4.37 -5.59
C LYS A 371 2.89 4.95 -6.88
N ARG A 372 2.73 6.26 -7.11
CA ARG A 372 3.30 6.95 -8.27
C ARG A 372 4.82 6.82 -8.32
N ILE A 373 5.51 7.04 -7.19
CA ILE A 373 6.97 6.90 -7.13
C ILE A 373 7.41 5.46 -7.41
N LYS A 374 6.73 4.45 -6.87
CA LYS A 374 7.01 3.03 -7.16
C LYS A 374 6.79 2.67 -8.63
N GLN A 375 5.85 3.32 -9.30
CA GLN A 375 5.52 3.10 -10.71
C GLN A 375 6.37 3.92 -11.69
N SER A 376 7.31 4.73 -11.23
CA SER A 376 8.10 5.63 -12.10
C SER A 376 8.75 4.88 -13.26
N ASN A 377 9.45 3.77 -13.03
CA ASN A 377 10.07 2.97 -14.10
C ASN A 377 9.05 2.40 -15.09
N GLU A 378 7.89 1.98 -14.62
CA GLU A 378 6.80 1.48 -15.48
C GLU A 378 6.32 2.57 -16.46
N TYR A 379 6.16 3.80 -15.98
CA TYR A 379 5.75 4.92 -16.81
C TYR A 379 6.86 5.41 -17.74
N LEU A 380 8.09 5.47 -17.27
CA LEU A 380 9.24 5.81 -18.11
C LEU A 380 9.39 4.85 -19.30
N SER A 381 9.19 3.55 -19.09
CA SER A 381 9.23 2.56 -20.16
C SER A 381 8.14 2.71 -21.24
N LYS A 382 7.08 3.48 -20.94
CA LYS A 382 6.00 3.81 -21.89
C LYS A 382 6.30 5.05 -22.73
N VAL A 383 7.30 5.86 -22.36
CA VAL A 383 7.73 7.03 -23.12
C VAL A 383 8.39 6.55 -24.42
N LYS A 384 7.91 7.05 -25.53
CA LYS A 384 8.44 6.69 -26.85
C LYS A 384 8.97 7.94 -27.55
N LYS A 385 10.04 7.77 -28.33
CA LYS A 385 10.52 8.82 -29.21
C LYS A 385 9.39 9.23 -30.17
N PRO A 386 8.99 10.51 -30.19
CA PRO A 386 7.96 10.98 -31.12
C PRO A 386 8.55 11.10 -32.54
N ASP A 387 7.68 10.92 -33.55
CA ASP A 387 8.06 11.17 -34.93
C ASP A 387 8.05 12.68 -35.22
N ILE A 388 9.03 13.38 -34.69
CA ILE A 388 9.23 14.81 -34.88
C ILE A 388 10.67 15.07 -35.28
N LYS A 389 10.84 15.98 -36.25
CA LYS A 389 12.16 16.44 -36.69
C LYS A 389 12.29 17.94 -36.53
N PHE A 390 13.27 18.35 -35.76
CA PHE A 390 13.63 19.77 -35.62
C PHE A 390 14.60 20.18 -36.73
N ASN A 391 14.47 21.45 -37.18
CA ASN A 391 15.30 21.99 -38.23
C ASN A 391 16.17 23.13 -37.63
N LYS A 392 17.48 23.08 -37.85
CA LYS A 392 18.44 24.04 -37.30
C LYS A 392 18.26 25.46 -37.91
N ASN A 393 17.60 25.56 -39.04
CA ASN A 393 17.36 26.86 -39.72
C ASN A 393 16.06 27.55 -39.24
N ILE A 394 15.26 26.87 -38.40
CA ILE A 394 14.02 27.40 -37.83
C ILE A 394 14.32 27.98 -36.44
N LYS A 395 13.75 29.13 -36.16
CA LYS A 395 13.81 29.78 -34.85
C LYS A 395 12.65 29.34 -33.99
N TYR A 396 12.93 28.59 -32.94
CA TYR A 396 11.93 28.10 -32.02
C TYR A 396 11.87 28.97 -30.76
N LEU A 397 10.67 29.39 -30.39
CA LEU A 397 10.38 29.87 -29.04
C LEU A 397 9.94 28.70 -28.18
N VAL A 398 10.59 28.45 -27.06
CA VAL A 398 10.14 27.44 -26.10
C VAL A 398 9.72 28.10 -24.79
N THR A 399 8.62 27.63 -24.22
CA THR A 399 8.08 28.15 -22.96
C THR A 399 7.26 27.12 -22.19
N GLY A 400 6.97 27.43 -20.91
CA GLY A 400 6.16 26.69 -20.00
C GLY A 400 6.01 27.41 -18.67
N ILE A 401 5.16 26.94 -17.77
CA ILE A 401 4.96 27.53 -16.43
C ILE A 401 5.03 26.44 -15.35
N GLY A 402 5.52 26.80 -14.16
CA GLY A 402 5.67 25.87 -13.03
C GLY A 402 6.64 24.73 -13.36
N SER A 403 6.25 23.50 -13.13
CA SER A 403 7.08 22.33 -13.49
C SER A 403 7.39 22.29 -14.99
N SER A 404 6.47 22.75 -15.83
CA SER A 404 6.67 22.77 -17.28
C SER A 404 7.71 23.78 -17.74
N GLU A 405 8.01 24.80 -16.95
CA GLU A 405 9.12 25.73 -17.22
C GLU A 405 10.47 25.01 -17.17
N ALA A 406 10.67 24.13 -16.19
CA ALA A 406 11.91 23.36 -16.10
C ALA A 406 12.13 22.48 -17.35
N HIS A 407 11.04 21.87 -17.88
CA HIS A 407 11.12 21.08 -19.11
C HIS A 407 11.45 21.95 -20.32
N ALA A 408 10.83 23.13 -20.42
CA ALA A 408 11.11 24.07 -21.49
C ALA A 408 12.58 24.56 -21.48
N ARG A 409 13.11 24.85 -20.29
CA ARG A 409 14.53 25.24 -20.11
C ARG A 409 15.49 24.09 -20.43
N TYR A 410 15.15 22.86 -20.03
CA TYR A 410 15.95 21.69 -20.36
C TYR A 410 15.95 21.39 -21.86
N PHE A 411 14.81 21.53 -22.52
CA PHE A 411 14.69 21.41 -23.97
C PHE A 411 15.55 22.49 -24.69
N ASN A 412 15.49 23.72 -24.22
CA ASN A 412 16.31 24.82 -24.70
C ASN A 412 17.81 24.51 -24.56
N TYR A 413 18.23 24.06 -23.40
CA TYR A 413 19.62 23.72 -23.12
C TYR A 413 20.15 22.64 -24.07
N ILE A 414 19.54 21.46 -24.11
CA ILE A 414 20.03 20.38 -24.96
C ILE A 414 19.97 20.76 -26.45
N GLY A 415 18.87 21.39 -26.88
CA GLY A 415 18.72 21.78 -28.28
C GLY A 415 19.79 22.74 -28.74
N ASN A 416 20.16 23.73 -27.92
CA ASN A 416 21.23 24.66 -28.24
C ASN A 416 22.62 24.00 -28.24
N GLU A 417 22.91 23.09 -27.29
CA GLU A 417 24.16 22.30 -27.31
C GLU A 417 24.32 21.47 -28.61
N LEU A 418 23.19 21.02 -29.18
CA LEU A 418 23.17 20.31 -30.46
C LEU A 418 23.08 21.24 -31.70
N GLY A 419 23.12 22.57 -31.49
CA GLY A 419 23.18 23.58 -32.54
C GLY A 419 21.81 23.90 -33.17
N TYR A 420 20.70 23.65 -32.48
CA TYR A 420 19.38 24.15 -32.89
C TYR A 420 19.22 25.63 -32.43
N ASN A 421 18.39 26.37 -33.12
CA ASN A 421 18.09 27.77 -32.76
C ASN A 421 16.83 27.81 -31.89
N ILE A 422 17.00 27.55 -30.58
CA ILE A 422 15.93 27.50 -29.61
C ILE A 422 16.16 28.58 -28.56
N ASN A 423 15.11 29.33 -28.23
CA ASN A 423 15.19 30.40 -27.22
C ASN A 423 14.06 30.18 -26.19
N PHE A 424 14.43 30.14 -24.92
CA PHE A 424 13.46 30.11 -23.83
C PHE A 424 13.04 31.53 -23.45
N ILE A 425 11.72 31.76 -23.38
CA ILE A 425 11.15 32.99 -22.80
C ILE A 425 10.09 32.57 -21.77
N PRO A 426 10.13 33.08 -20.53
CA PRO A 426 9.07 32.86 -19.54
C PRO A 426 7.72 33.35 -20.10
N ILE A 427 6.61 32.71 -19.68
CA ILE A 427 5.28 33.05 -20.20
C ILE A 427 4.92 34.53 -19.99
N ASP A 428 5.28 35.11 -18.86
CA ASP A 428 5.06 36.52 -18.52
C ASP A 428 5.91 37.50 -19.37
N GLY A 429 7.01 37.01 -19.94
CA GLY A 429 7.83 37.75 -20.91
C GLY A 429 7.32 37.69 -22.35
N ILE A 430 6.29 36.88 -22.64
CA ILE A 430 5.74 36.73 -23.98
C ILE A 430 4.67 37.81 -24.23
N HIS A 431 4.93 38.71 -25.15
CA HIS A 431 4.03 39.80 -25.48
C HIS A 431 3.53 39.73 -26.93
N TYR A 432 2.53 40.53 -27.25
CA TYR A 432 1.97 40.61 -28.58
C TYR A 432 3.04 41.02 -29.62
N GLY A 433 3.16 40.23 -30.69
CA GLY A 433 4.20 40.47 -31.72
C GLY A 433 5.45 39.58 -31.57
N VAL A 434 5.57 38.76 -30.53
CA VAL A 434 6.69 37.80 -30.38
C VAL A 434 6.80 36.84 -31.56
N SER A 435 5.64 36.46 -32.15
CA SER A 435 5.57 35.59 -33.33
C SER A 435 6.26 36.15 -34.59
N VAL A 436 6.55 37.43 -34.63
CA VAL A 436 7.34 38.04 -35.74
C VAL A 436 8.81 37.62 -35.67
N TYR A 437 9.32 37.28 -34.51
CA TYR A 437 10.72 36.96 -34.29
C TYR A 437 11.03 35.44 -34.30
N TYR A 438 9.99 34.58 -34.19
CA TYR A 438 10.10 33.14 -34.09
C TYR A 438 9.17 32.45 -35.09
N ASP A 439 9.69 31.42 -35.72
CA ASP A 439 8.96 30.66 -36.74
C ASP A 439 7.97 29.68 -36.11
N LYS A 440 8.33 29.10 -34.94
CA LYS A 440 7.51 28.11 -34.26
C LYS A 440 7.53 28.27 -32.73
N LEU A 441 6.39 27.96 -32.10
CA LEU A 441 6.22 27.86 -30.67
C LEU A 441 6.33 26.39 -30.22
N ILE A 442 7.14 26.13 -29.22
CA ILE A 442 7.21 24.90 -28.47
C ILE A 442 6.65 25.19 -27.09
N LEU A 443 5.51 24.59 -26.75
CA LEU A 443 4.83 24.83 -25.48
C LEU A 443 4.80 23.56 -24.63
N PHE A 444 5.34 23.67 -23.43
CA PHE A 444 5.18 22.62 -22.40
C PHE A 444 4.05 23.00 -21.45
N SER A 445 3.00 22.17 -21.41
CA SER A 445 1.86 22.34 -20.51
C SER A 445 1.23 21.01 -20.16
N GLN A 446 1.61 20.42 -19.01
CA GLN A 446 1.14 19.08 -18.63
C GLN A 446 -0.39 18.97 -18.65
N GLY A 447 -1.08 19.86 -17.96
CA GLY A 447 -2.53 19.80 -17.75
C GLY A 447 -3.34 20.85 -18.50
N LEU A 448 -2.73 21.62 -19.39
CA LEU A 448 -3.37 22.71 -20.16
C LEU A 448 -4.06 23.76 -19.27
N SER A 449 -3.34 24.26 -18.26
CA SER A 449 -3.85 25.34 -17.42
C SER A 449 -4.09 26.64 -18.24
N PRO A 450 -5.11 27.45 -17.91
CA PRO A 450 -5.44 28.67 -18.68
C PRO A 450 -4.26 29.61 -18.91
N HIS A 451 -3.46 29.87 -17.90
CA HIS A 451 -2.26 30.69 -18.04
C HIS A 451 -1.17 30.00 -18.87
N GLY A 452 -1.00 28.68 -18.67
CA GLY A 452 0.01 27.89 -19.39
C GLY A 452 -0.20 27.80 -20.90
N ILE A 453 -1.44 27.98 -21.37
CA ILE A 453 -1.80 27.91 -22.80
C ILE A 453 -1.93 29.29 -23.47
N SER A 454 -1.76 30.41 -22.74
CA SER A 454 -1.94 31.75 -23.28
C SER A 454 -1.10 32.05 -24.54
N PRO A 455 0.15 31.54 -24.70
CA PRO A 455 0.95 31.79 -25.88
C PRO A 455 0.40 31.19 -27.18
N ILE A 456 -0.48 30.19 -27.10
CA ILE A 456 -1.11 29.56 -28.29
C ILE A 456 -1.84 30.59 -29.16
N LYS A 457 -2.43 31.62 -28.55
CA LYS A 457 -3.18 32.66 -29.25
C LYS A 457 -2.30 33.59 -30.12
N LEU A 458 -0.98 33.51 -29.96
CA LEU A 458 -0.02 34.40 -30.64
C LEU A 458 0.63 33.76 -31.86
N PHE A 459 0.38 32.50 -32.12
CA PHE A 459 0.94 31.73 -33.23
C PHE A 459 -0.16 31.07 -34.05
N ASP A 460 0.08 30.93 -35.33
CA ASP A 460 -0.80 30.13 -36.20
C ASP A 460 -0.72 28.65 -35.79
N LYS A 461 -1.84 27.95 -35.91
CA LYS A 461 -2.02 26.57 -35.52
C LYS A 461 -0.87 25.66 -36.03
N ASP A 462 -0.43 25.80 -37.27
CA ASP A 462 0.58 24.97 -37.93
C ASP A 462 2.02 25.26 -37.42
N ASN A 463 2.16 26.31 -36.62
CA ASN A 463 3.44 26.75 -36.04
C ASN A 463 3.54 26.44 -34.54
N ILE A 464 2.64 25.57 -34.01
CA ILE A 464 2.62 25.24 -32.59
C ILE A 464 2.94 23.75 -32.39
N ILE A 465 3.91 23.47 -31.55
CA ILE A 465 4.24 22.13 -31.05
C ILE A 465 3.91 22.08 -29.57
N LEU A 466 2.93 21.30 -29.20
CA LEU A 466 2.43 21.21 -27.82
C LEU A 466 2.89 19.90 -27.15
N PHE A 467 3.61 20.02 -26.05
CA PHE A 467 3.95 18.91 -25.16
C PHE A 467 2.99 18.87 -23.97
N THR A 468 2.18 17.82 -23.87
CA THR A 468 1.14 17.70 -22.84
C THR A 468 0.85 16.26 -22.47
N SER A 469 0.33 16.03 -21.27
CA SER A 469 -0.23 14.74 -20.90
C SER A 469 -1.72 14.60 -21.22
N VAL A 470 -2.38 15.69 -21.61
CA VAL A 470 -3.81 15.69 -21.99
C VAL A 470 -4.00 15.05 -23.36
N THR A 471 -4.97 14.16 -23.47
CA THR A 471 -5.31 13.43 -24.70
C THR A 471 -6.74 13.73 -25.15
N TYR A 472 -7.09 13.34 -26.38
CA TYR A 472 -8.45 13.45 -26.92
C TYR A 472 -9.50 12.59 -26.15
N LYS A 473 -9.08 11.75 -25.19
CA LYS A 473 -9.96 11.03 -24.28
C LYS A 473 -10.46 11.87 -23.11
N ASN A 474 -9.90 13.06 -22.92
CA ASN A 474 -10.30 14.00 -21.88
C ASN A 474 -11.77 14.43 -22.07
N ARG A 475 -12.50 14.64 -20.99
CA ARG A 475 -13.91 15.06 -20.99
C ARG A 475 -14.09 16.57 -20.88
N ASP A 476 -13.02 17.31 -20.60
CA ASP A 476 -13.05 18.76 -20.48
C ASP A 476 -13.06 19.42 -21.88
N HIS A 477 -14.16 20.04 -22.22
CA HIS A 477 -14.35 20.72 -23.52
C HIS A 477 -13.34 21.83 -23.78
N ASN A 478 -12.92 22.55 -22.74
CA ASN A 478 -11.92 23.60 -22.88
C ASN A 478 -10.55 23.03 -23.28
N LYS A 479 -10.15 21.94 -22.66
CA LYS A 479 -8.90 21.23 -23.00
C LYS A 479 -8.95 20.66 -24.41
N LEU A 480 -10.08 20.05 -24.80
CA LEU A 480 -10.28 19.56 -26.16
C LEU A 480 -10.23 20.68 -27.20
N ALA A 481 -10.79 21.85 -26.90
CA ALA A 481 -10.70 23.03 -27.78
C ALA A 481 -9.25 23.47 -28.00
N VAL A 482 -8.41 23.41 -26.97
CA VAL A 482 -6.96 23.70 -27.09
C VAL A 482 -6.29 22.67 -28.02
N LEU A 483 -6.54 21.37 -27.83
CA LEU A 483 -5.95 20.34 -28.69
C LEU A 483 -6.36 20.50 -30.15
N ASN A 484 -7.60 20.91 -30.42
CA ASN A 484 -8.08 21.14 -31.79
C ASN A 484 -7.45 22.38 -32.47
N ASN A 485 -6.89 23.30 -31.70
CA ASN A 485 -6.24 24.49 -32.17
C ASN A 485 -4.71 24.38 -32.25
N VAL A 486 -4.17 23.18 -32.25
CA VAL A 486 -2.74 22.90 -32.38
C VAL A 486 -2.55 21.81 -33.40
N ASP A 487 -1.61 21.96 -34.31
CA ASP A 487 -1.34 20.98 -35.36
C ASP A 487 -0.54 19.78 -34.82
N GLN A 488 0.50 20.04 -34.02
CA GLN A 488 1.41 19.04 -33.57
C GLN A 488 1.35 18.86 -32.04
N ILE A 489 0.82 17.72 -31.59
CA ILE A 489 0.67 17.37 -30.18
C ILE A 489 1.56 16.19 -29.86
N ILE A 490 2.40 16.32 -28.84
CA ILE A 490 3.28 15.29 -28.34
C ILE A 490 2.85 14.94 -26.91
N ASN A 491 2.29 13.73 -26.77
CA ASN A 491 1.80 13.26 -25.50
C ASN A 491 2.84 12.48 -24.71
N TYR A 492 2.85 12.67 -23.40
CA TYR A 492 3.59 11.86 -22.44
C TYR A 492 2.65 11.33 -21.33
N PRO A 493 3.03 10.26 -20.60
CA PRO A 493 2.15 9.62 -19.64
C PRO A 493 1.63 10.53 -18.52
N MET A 494 0.49 10.13 -17.95
CA MET A 494 -0.19 10.61 -16.76
C MET A 494 -1.02 11.87 -16.93
N GLU A 495 -2.15 11.73 -17.61
CA GLU A 495 -3.12 12.83 -17.83
C GLU A 495 -3.71 13.35 -16.52
N ASP A 496 -4.15 12.43 -15.62
CA ASP A 496 -4.80 12.77 -14.35
C ASP A 496 -3.85 12.61 -13.16
N GLU A 497 -2.97 13.60 -12.97
CA GLU A 497 -2.06 13.63 -11.81
C GLU A 497 -2.50 14.66 -10.74
N TYR A 498 -3.79 15.03 -10.73
CA TYR A 498 -4.32 16.09 -9.86
C TYR A 498 -4.98 15.61 -8.56
N ASP A 499 -4.95 14.29 -8.27
CA ASP A 499 -5.48 13.74 -6.99
C ASP A 499 -4.66 14.16 -5.77
N ILE A 500 -3.41 14.57 -5.98
CA ILE A 500 -2.49 15.06 -4.95
C ILE A 500 -1.74 16.30 -5.45
N LEU A 501 -1.19 17.07 -4.53
CA LEU A 501 -0.52 18.34 -4.84
C LEU A 501 0.73 18.15 -5.70
N VAL A 502 1.57 17.17 -5.36
CA VAL A 502 2.85 16.94 -6.04
C VAL A 502 2.67 16.15 -7.34
N ARG A 503 3.23 16.66 -8.41
CA ARG A 503 3.33 15.96 -9.70
C ARG A 503 4.59 15.11 -9.72
N ILE A 504 4.46 13.83 -10.03
CA ILE A 504 5.54 12.82 -9.97
C ILE A 504 5.87 12.27 -11.36
N ILE A 505 4.88 11.67 -12.01
CA ILE A 505 5.06 10.91 -13.25
C ILE A 505 5.20 11.83 -14.46
N GLY A 506 4.31 12.83 -14.56
CA GLY A 506 4.32 13.78 -15.68
C GLY A 506 5.68 14.47 -15.85
N PRO A 507 6.25 15.09 -14.81
CA PRO A 507 7.57 15.70 -14.88
C PRO A 507 8.70 14.74 -15.27
N LEU A 508 8.74 13.53 -14.68
CA LEU A 508 9.73 12.50 -15.03
C LEU A 508 9.64 12.11 -16.50
N CYS A 509 8.41 11.84 -16.99
CA CYS A 509 8.18 11.44 -18.37
C CYS A 509 8.46 12.56 -19.37
N ALA A 510 8.25 13.82 -18.99
CA ALA A 510 8.57 14.96 -19.85
C ALA A 510 10.09 15.12 -20.03
N PHE A 511 10.89 14.98 -18.97
CA PHE A 511 12.36 14.98 -19.10
C PHE A 511 12.86 13.81 -19.95
N GLU A 512 12.33 12.60 -19.73
CA GLU A 512 12.72 11.41 -20.50
C GLU A 512 12.32 11.53 -21.98
N LEU A 513 11.16 12.13 -22.26
CA LEU A 513 10.72 12.41 -23.61
C LEU A 513 11.70 13.35 -24.36
N ILE A 514 12.21 14.38 -23.66
CA ILE A 514 13.21 15.31 -24.21
C ILE A 514 14.51 14.53 -24.51
N ASN A 515 14.96 13.65 -23.61
CA ASN A 515 16.11 12.79 -23.85
C ASN A 515 15.92 11.92 -25.11
N HIS A 516 14.75 11.32 -25.28
CA HIS A 516 14.43 10.53 -26.48
C HIS A 516 14.43 11.34 -27.78
N ILE A 517 13.96 12.61 -27.72
CA ILE A 517 13.96 13.50 -28.91
C ILE A 517 15.39 13.76 -29.37
N PHE A 518 16.31 13.99 -28.44
CA PHE A 518 17.68 14.38 -28.74
C PHE A 518 18.69 13.20 -28.68
N ASP A 519 18.22 11.97 -28.57
CA ASP A 519 19.04 10.73 -28.52
C ASP A 519 20.03 10.67 -27.34
N GLU A 520 19.69 11.28 -26.21
CA GLU A 520 20.52 11.30 -24.98
C GLU A 520 20.49 9.98 -24.17
N GLY A 521 19.82 8.94 -24.68
CA GLY A 521 19.76 7.61 -24.06
C GLY A 521 18.58 7.40 -23.14
N TYR A 522 18.39 6.14 -22.76
CA TYR A 522 17.32 5.67 -21.87
C TYR A 522 17.81 5.50 -20.44
N ILE A 523 17.03 5.95 -19.46
CA ILE A 523 17.39 5.88 -18.04
C ILE A 523 16.53 4.88 -17.29
N VAL A 524 17.17 3.98 -16.55
CA VAL A 524 16.51 3.08 -15.59
C VAL A 524 16.81 3.56 -14.19
N LEU A 525 15.76 4.00 -13.49
CA LEU A 525 15.88 4.48 -12.12
C LEU A 525 16.19 3.34 -11.17
N LYS A 526 17.07 3.59 -10.21
CA LYS A 526 17.30 2.66 -9.10
C LYS A 526 16.04 2.58 -8.24
N SER A 527 15.73 1.39 -7.78
CA SER A 527 14.55 1.14 -6.92
C SER A 527 14.68 1.76 -5.52
N TYR A 528 15.90 2.09 -5.09
CA TYR A 528 16.19 2.57 -3.75
C TYR A 528 17.34 3.59 -3.75
N TYR A 529 17.10 4.72 -3.06
CA TYR A 529 18.11 5.71 -2.70
C TYR A 529 18.10 5.90 -1.18
N ASN A 530 19.25 5.84 -0.56
CA ASN A 530 19.37 5.98 0.89
C ASN A 530 19.36 7.46 1.28
N VAL A 531 18.19 8.00 1.57
CA VAL A 531 18.04 9.34 2.15
C VAL A 531 17.95 9.19 3.67
N PRO A 532 18.89 9.75 4.46
CA PRO A 532 18.91 9.60 5.91
C PRO A 532 17.67 10.21 6.58
N ASN A 533 17.09 9.49 7.54
CA ASN A 533 15.88 9.94 8.21
C ASN A 533 16.10 11.15 9.12
N ASP A 534 17.27 11.24 9.77
CA ASP A 534 17.70 12.42 10.53
C ASP A 534 17.79 13.68 9.67
N PHE A 535 18.26 13.55 8.42
CA PHE A 535 18.24 14.64 7.45
C PHE A 535 16.81 15.13 7.16
N ILE A 536 15.87 14.22 6.96
CA ILE A 536 14.44 14.56 6.76
C ILE A 536 13.84 15.25 7.98
N GLN A 537 14.12 14.73 9.17
CA GLN A 537 13.65 15.35 10.44
C GLN A 537 14.22 16.75 10.64
N ASN A 538 15.48 16.97 10.28
CA ASN A 538 16.09 18.30 10.34
C ASN A 538 15.43 19.29 9.35
N ILE A 539 15.10 18.87 8.13
CA ILE A 539 14.34 19.72 7.19
C ILE A 539 12.98 20.12 7.78
N LEU A 540 12.26 19.15 8.35
CA LEU A 540 10.95 19.42 8.97
C LEU A 540 11.05 20.36 10.17
N LYS A 541 12.15 20.28 10.92
CA LYS A 541 12.41 21.15 12.07
C LYS A 541 12.77 22.58 11.64
N THR A 542 13.70 22.71 10.70
CA THR A 542 14.21 24.01 10.26
C THR A 542 13.26 24.72 9.28
N GLN A 543 12.43 23.99 8.57
CA GLN A 543 11.57 24.48 7.49
C GLN A 543 12.35 25.24 6.40
N SER A 544 13.63 24.89 6.25
CA SER A 544 14.55 25.54 5.32
C SER A 544 15.48 24.54 4.65
N ILE A 545 15.60 24.64 3.33
CA ILE A 545 16.50 23.82 2.54
C ILE A 545 17.24 24.66 1.51
N THR A 546 18.53 24.40 1.35
CA THR A 546 19.38 25.03 0.35
C THR A 546 20.01 23.98 -0.55
N LEU A 547 19.71 24.05 -1.83
CA LEU A 547 20.33 23.19 -2.86
C LEU A 547 21.52 23.92 -3.45
N ILE A 548 22.69 23.30 -3.39
CA ILE A 548 23.91 23.79 -4.04
C ILE A 548 24.17 22.90 -5.24
N MET A 549 24.02 23.47 -6.43
CA MET A 549 24.15 22.75 -7.71
C MET A 549 24.80 23.64 -8.77
N ASN A 550 25.47 23.04 -9.71
CA ASN A 550 26.15 23.76 -10.77
C ASN A 550 25.34 23.75 -12.08
N TYR A 551 25.71 24.66 -12.98
CA TYR A 551 25.23 24.66 -14.36
C TYR A 551 25.50 23.29 -15.02
N PRO A 552 24.58 22.68 -15.78
CA PRO A 552 23.31 23.29 -16.22
C PRO A 552 22.11 23.05 -15.28
N LEU A 553 22.28 22.29 -14.19
CA LEU A 553 21.17 21.92 -13.29
C LEU A 553 20.47 23.14 -12.68
N THR A 554 21.21 24.21 -12.47
CA THR A 554 20.66 25.49 -12.00
C THR A 554 19.62 26.11 -12.94
N GLU A 555 19.58 25.73 -14.22
CA GLU A 555 18.56 26.18 -15.16
C GLU A 555 17.20 25.46 -14.96
N PHE A 556 17.19 24.27 -14.37
CA PHE A 556 16.00 23.41 -14.29
C PHE A 556 15.42 23.30 -12.88
N TYR A 557 15.86 24.13 -11.95
CA TYR A 557 15.54 24.01 -10.54
C TYR A 557 14.07 24.33 -10.19
N GLN A 558 13.34 25.03 -11.06
CA GLN A 558 11.98 25.51 -10.77
C GLN A 558 11.06 24.37 -10.33
N ASN A 559 11.10 23.24 -11.04
CA ASN A 559 10.31 22.07 -10.68
C ASN A 559 10.69 21.52 -9.30
N ILE A 560 11.99 21.44 -9.00
CA ILE A 560 12.49 20.97 -7.70
C ILE A 560 12.02 21.91 -6.58
N LYS A 561 12.17 23.22 -6.78
CA LYS A 561 11.73 24.24 -5.82
C LYS A 561 10.24 24.13 -5.51
N TYR A 562 9.40 24.05 -6.55
CA TYR A 562 7.95 23.92 -6.38
C TYR A 562 7.56 22.63 -5.66
N LYS A 563 8.25 21.52 -5.88
CA LYS A 563 7.97 20.27 -5.14
C LYS A 563 8.18 20.42 -3.64
N PHE A 564 9.22 21.10 -3.20
CA PHE A 564 9.42 21.38 -1.78
C PHE A 564 8.38 22.34 -1.21
N ILE A 565 8.03 23.40 -1.95
CA ILE A 565 7.07 24.42 -1.49
C ILE A 565 5.65 23.86 -1.49
N GLU A 566 5.19 23.32 -2.62
CA GLU A 566 3.81 22.88 -2.80
C GLU A 566 3.56 21.48 -2.22
N GLY A 567 4.55 20.59 -2.30
CA GLY A 567 4.43 19.22 -1.89
C GLY A 567 4.74 18.95 -0.43
N ALA A 568 5.76 19.63 0.12
CA ALA A 568 6.20 19.44 1.49
C ALA A 568 6.00 20.68 2.38
N PHE A 569 5.42 21.75 1.85
CA PHE A 569 5.15 23.02 2.53
C PHE A 569 6.38 23.61 3.23
N ILE A 570 7.57 23.40 2.64
CA ILE A 570 8.81 23.96 3.18
C ILE A 570 8.81 25.48 2.93
N LYS A 571 9.02 26.25 4.00
CA LYS A 571 8.88 27.71 3.98
C LYS A 571 9.98 28.40 3.17
N THR A 572 11.21 27.89 3.24
CA THR A 572 12.36 28.49 2.58
C THR A 572 13.07 27.45 1.71
N VAL A 573 13.10 27.68 0.41
CA VAL A 573 13.82 26.84 -0.56
C VAL A 573 14.73 27.72 -1.38
N ASN A 574 16.04 27.58 -1.14
CA ASN A 574 17.08 28.30 -1.87
C ASN A 574 17.76 27.36 -2.88
N VAL A 575 18.10 27.91 -4.03
CA VAL A 575 18.91 27.20 -5.02
C VAL A 575 20.04 28.15 -5.45
N VAL A 576 21.27 27.68 -5.35
CA VAL A 576 22.46 28.46 -5.65
C VAL A 576 23.51 27.57 -6.33
N ASP A 577 24.33 28.20 -7.17
CA ASP A 577 25.55 27.57 -7.66
C ASP A 577 26.72 27.75 -6.66
N GLU A 578 27.79 26.96 -6.85
CA GLU A 578 28.95 27.03 -5.95
C GLU A 578 29.63 28.40 -5.90
N LEU A 579 29.63 29.17 -7.04
CA LEU A 579 30.23 30.48 -7.09
C LEU A 579 29.36 31.49 -6.35
N THR A 580 28.06 31.49 -6.58
CA THR A 580 27.11 32.36 -5.87
C THR A 580 27.13 32.06 -4.36
N PHE A 581 27.23 30.78 -3.97
CA PHE A 581 27.41 30.41 -2.59
C PHE A 581 28.69 30.97 -2.00
N ALA A 582 29.81 30.87 -2.73
CA ALA A 582 31.12 31.41 -2.31
C ALA A 582 31.15 32.92 -2.23
N HIS A 583 30.37 33.63 -3.05
CA HIS A 583 30.40 35.09 -3.14
C HIS A 583 29.65 35.85 -2.04
N GLY A 584 29.00 35.18 -1.11
CA GLY A 584 28.35 35.90 -0.01
C GLY A 584 27.45 35.07 0.87
N GLN A 585 26.82 34.07 0.30
CA GLN A 585 25.85 33.27 1.09
C GLN A 585 26.51 32.42 2.18
N TYR A 586 27.74 31.93 1.97
CA TYR A 586 28.48 31.20 2.97
C TYR A 586 28.76 32.02 4.25
N GLN A 587 28.85 33.32 4.17
CA GLN A 587 29.09 34.24 5.31
C GLN A 587 27.95 34.19 6.32
N ASN A 588 26.76 33.83 5.87
CA ASN A 588 25.57 33.71 6.69
C ASN A 588 25.28 32.25 7.15
N THR A 589 26.17 31.27 6.86
CA THR A 589 25.93 29.86 7.19
C THR A 589 25.79 29.60 8.67
N GLU A 590 26.47 30.37 9.53
CA GLU A 590 26.34 30.29 10.99
C GLU A 590 24.96 30.74 11.47
N LEU A 591 24.35 31.68 10.77
CA LEU A 591 23.02 32.20 11.06
C LEU A 591 21.89 31.40 10.39
N TRP A 592 22.24 30.52 9.45
CA TRP A 592 21.25 29.76 8.70
C TRP A 592 20.90 28.45 9.39
N GLU A 593 19.69 28.35 9.87
CA GLU A 593 19.08 27.08 10.24
C GLU A 593 18.54 26.37 8.98
N SER A 594 19.41 26.02 8.04
CA SER A 594 19.05 25.36 6.79
C SER A 594 19.69 23.96 6.70
N CYS A 595 19.00 23.03 6.03
CA CYS A 595 19.58 21.78 5.58
C CYS A 595 20.11 21.95 4.15
N PHE A 596 21.19 21.25 3.82
CA PHE A 596 21.85 21.42 2.52
C PHE A 596 21.79 20.14 1.68
N ILE A 597 21.46 20.28 0.40
CA ILE A 597 21.64 19.22 -0.61
C ILE A 597 22.76 19.69 -1.54
N LEU A 598 23.86 18.94 -1.55
CA LEU A 598 24.97 19.18 -2.47
C LEU A 598 24.83 18.27 -3.69
N ILE A 599 24.71 18.84 -4.88
CA ILE A 599 24.53 18.08 -6.13
C ILE A 599 25.76 18.27 -7.00
N ASP A 600 26.47 17.17 -7.27
CA ASP A 600 27.72 17.15 -8.05
C ASP A 600 28.74 18.20 -7.58
N ASN A 601 28.86 18.34 -6.26
CA ASN A 601 29.77 19.32 -5.64
C ASN A 601 31.23 19.04 -6.04
N ARG A 602 31.84 19.99 -6.74
CA ARG A 602 33.26 19.95 -7.19
C ARG A 602 34.20 20.56 -6.19
N ASN A 603 33.69 21.47 -5.35
CA ASN A 603 34.51 22.20 -4.37
C ASN A 603 34.47 21.54 -2.98
N LYS A 604 35.54 20.83 -2.63
CA LYS A 604 35.67 20.16 -1.33
C LYS A 604 35.55 21.12 -0.13
N LYS A 605 35.96 22.38 -0.28
CA LYS A 605 35.90 23.38 0.79
C LYS A 605 34.45 23.70 1.22
N ILE A 606 33.48 23.61 0.32
CA ILE A 606 32.06 23.79 0.68
C ILE A 606 31.63 22.75 1.70
N LYS A 607 32.04 21.50 1.51
CA LYS A 607 31.76 20.42 2.45
C LYS A 607 32.42 20.64 3.81
N ASP A 608 33.65 21.14 3.82
CA ASP A 608 34.36 21.45 5.07
C ASP A 608 33.67 22.60 5.83
N ILE A 609 33.17 23.62 5.13
CA ILE A 609 32.41 24.72 5.72
C ILE A 609 31.10 24.23 6.32
N LEU A 610 30.41 23.30 5.64
CA LEU A 610 29.12 22.77 6.04
C LEU A 610 29.17 21.54 6.97
N LYS A 611 30.36 21.14 7.46
CA LYS A 611 30.56 19.89 8.21
C LYS A 611 29.69 19.74 9.46
N GLU A 612 29.30 20.85 10.09
CA GLU A 612 28.45 20.86 11.29
C GLU A 612 26.96 21.07 10.97
N LYS A 613 26.61 21.20 9.68
CA LYS A 613 25.24 21.35 9.22
C LYS A 613 24.65 19.99 8.78
N SER A 614 23.36 19.95 8.64
CA SER A 614 22.68 18.79 8.08
C SER A 614 22.85 18.79 6.55
N VAL A 615 23.68 17.89 6.04
CA VAL A 615 24.08 17.83 4.62
C VAL A 615 23.75 16.47 4.00
N TYR A 616 23.15 16.49 2.82
CA TYR A 616 22.95 15.33 1.97
C TYR A 616 23.63 15.51 0.62
N GLU A 617 24.52 14.61 0.25
CA GLU A 617 25.35 14.72 -0.96
C GLU A 617 24.88 13.75 -2.05
N LEU A 618 24.69 14.29 -3.27
CA LEU A 618 24.30 13.55 -4.48
C LEU A 618 25.39 13.70 -5.55
N LYS A 619 25.70 12.62 -6.27
CA LYS A 619 26.76 12.61 -7.30
C LYS A 619 26.34 11.90 -8.56
N SER A 620 26.83 12.40 -9.70
CA SER A 620 26.73 11.79 -11.03
C SER A 620 25.30 11.41 -11.41
N LEU A 621 24.40 12.39 -11.34
CA LEU A 621 22.99 12.22 -11.62
C LEU A 621 22.60 12.85 -12.97
N THR A 622 21.76 12.13 -13.71
CA THR A 622 20.97 12.73 -14.78
C THR A 622 19.83 13.55 -14.18
N ILE A 623 19.21 14.42 -14.99
CA ILE A 623 18.07 15.22 -14.52
C ILE A 623 16.87 14.31 -14.09
N VAL A 624 16.66 13.18 -14.76
CA VAL A 624 15.59 12.22 -14.44
C VAL A 624 15.87 11.51 -13.12
N GLU A 625 17.12 11.12 -12.85
CA GLU A 625 17.50 10.53 -11.56
C GLU A 625 17.39 11.54 -10.42
N LEU A 626 17.86 12.78 -10.65
CA LEU A 626 17.73 13.86 -9.67
C LEU A 626 16.27 14.12 -9.31
N GLU A 627 15.41 14.23 -10.32
CA GLU A 627 13.97 14.41 -10.15
C GLU A 627 13.37 13.26 -9.33
N HIS A 628 13.76 12.04 -9.60
CA HIS A 628 13.29 10.87 -8.87
C HIS A 628 13.74 10.87 -7.40
N ILE A 629 15.00 11.21 -7.11
CA ILE A 629 15.51 11.30 -5.74
C ILE A 629 14.77 12.40 -4.97
N ILE A 630 14.51 13.55 -5.59
CA ILE A 630 13.72 14.61 -4.99
C ILE A 630 12.30 14.10 -4.66
N ASN A 631 11.66 13.34 -5.55
CA ASN A 631 10.37 12.71 -5.28
C ASN A 631 10.41 11.79 -4.04
N ILE A 632 11.50 11.04 -3.84
CA ILE A 632 11.70 10.21 -2.65
C ILE A 632 11.87 11.08 -1.38
N ILE A 633 12.61 12.18 -1.47
CA ILE A 633 12.76 13.13 -0.36
C ILE A 633 11.40 13.72 0.00
N ILE A 634 10.62 14.16 -0.98
CA ILE A 634 9.26 14.70 -0.78
C ILE A 634 8.36 13.64 -0.13
N LEU A 635 8.37 12.40 -0.60
CA LEU A 635 7.60 11.31 0.03
C LEU A 635 7.95 11.14 1.51
N LYS A 636 9.24 11.16 1.84
CA LYS A 636 9.69 11.07 3.24
C LYS A 636 9.22 12.28 4.05
N LEU A 637 9.38 13.50 3.53
CA LEU A 637 8.90 14.73 4.19
C LEU A 637 7.40 14.68 4.44
N VAL A 638 6.62 14.30 3.43
CA VAL A 638 5.16 14.16 3.52
C VAL A 638 4.77 13.15 4.58
N ARG A 639 5.45 12.01 4.63
CA ARG A 639 5.16 10.96 5.62
C ARG A 639 5.58 11.35 7.03
N TYR A 640 6.80 11.84 7.23
CA TYR A 640 7.29 12.24 8.55
C TYR A 640 6.55 13.47 9.08
N GLY A 641 6.27 14.44 8.22
CA GLY A 641 5.50 15.65 8.55
C GLY A 641 3.99 15.43 8.62
N ASN A 642 3.49 14.23 8.26
CA ASN A 642 2.06 13.90 8.16
C ASN A 642 1.27 14.91 7.30
N ILE A 643 1.89 15.38 6.21
CA ILE A 643 1.41 16.47 5.36
C ILE A 643 0.26 15.99 4.46
N ASN A 644 -0.87 16.72 4.47
CA ASN A 644 -2.01 16.42 3.62
C ASN A 644 -1.74 16.85 2.17
N GLN A 645 -1.74 15.87 1.25
CA GLN A 645 -1.50 16.08 -0.18
C GLN A 645 -2.78 16.38 -0.97
N LYS A 646 -3.96 16.31 -0.35
CA LYS A 646 -5.26 16.57 -0.99
C LYS A 646 -5.83 17.95 -0.68
N GLU A 647 -5.25 18.65 0.27
CA GLU A 647 -5.70 19.98 0.69
C GLU A 647 -4.59 21.00 0.55
N TRP A 648 -4.82 22.00 -0.22
CA TRP A 648 -3.91 23.13 -0.36
C TRP A 648 -4.25 24.20 0.69
N PRO A 649 -3.31 24.62 1.52
CA PRO A 649 -3.56 25.63 2.56
C PRO A 649 -4.00 27.00 2.04
N GLY A 650 -3.77 27.32 0.78
CA GLY A 650 -4.11 28.61 0.12
C GLY A 650 -5.19 28.50 -0.95
N LYS A 651 -5.99 27.43 -1.00
CA LYS A 651 -6.92 27.15 -2.10
C LYS A 651 -7.87 28.31 -2.42
N ASP A 652 -8.40 28.96 -1.40
CA ASP A 652 -9.38 30.06 -1.58
C ASP A 652 -8.68 31.35 -2.05
N THR A 653 -7.48 31.63 -1.55
CA THR A 653 -6.69 32.80 -1.96
C THR A 653 -6.17 32.66 -3.39
N GLN A 654 -5.78 31.44 -3.78
CA GLN A 654 -5.33 31.14 -5.13
C GLN A 654 -6.44 31.36 -6.18
N LYS A 655 -7.67 30.95 -5.85
CA LYS A 655 -8.82 31.15 -6.71
C LYS A 655 -9.06 32.62 -7.03
N MET A 656 -8.86 33.50 -6.04
CA MET A 656 -8.96 34.96 -6.24
C MET A 656 -7.88 35.54 -7.18
N ILE A 657 -6.69 34.91 -7.24
CA ILE A 657 -5.59 35.36 -8.12
C ILE A 657 -5.74 34.80 -9.54
N TYR A 658 -6.23 33.53 -9.66
CA TYR A 658 -6.36 32.88 -10.96
C TYR A 658 -7.67 33.16 -11.71
N ASP A 659 -8.70 33.61 -11.02
CA ASP A 659 -10.01 33.96 -11.64
C ASP A 659 -10.08 35.41 -12.12
N ASN A 660 -9.06 36.24 -11.86
CA ASN A 660 -8.87 37.58 -12.40
C ASN A 660 -7.83 37.57 -13.52
#